data_298285af03f3534e3b07b9e63c35a545
#
_entry.id   298285af03f3534e3b07b9e63c35a545
#
_cell.length_a   1.000
_cell.length_b   1.000
_cell.length_c   1.000
_cell.angle_alpha   90.00
_cell.angle_beta   90.00
_cell.angle_gamma   90.00
#
_symmetry.space_group_name_H-M   'P 1'
#
loop_
_entity.id
_entity.type
_entity.pdbx_description
1 polymer ?
#
loop_
_entity_poly.entity_id
_entity_poly.type
_entity_poly.pdbx_seq_one_letter_code
_entity_poly.pdbx_strand_id
1 'polypeptide(L)'
;MNINGYTLYRADRCVQRGGGSCIYISDSIGKIFKITNIDVAVNKMDTLALHLQKRDFSITLCCVYRPPSVTSLDEDLLLMEKLAGLSTSYENLIIVGDFNYPHISWPIISIPDNNNSSTHFMNFVMNSNLEQLIEEHTRFRGNDQPATLDLIFTNTDQLVTKPVTSSPIGLSDHAVINFQVQFFHNMSNNNTSAYMNYTYTNFTAVKNDLSGVDWNDRLLPSRDTDDMWIKFQNVVTNTINQNSRQKKVRINNKKPWIDANIMSLVKHKKNLWKKFKQSKTTPDFDIHRRFSNSVRSAIREAKSNYEESIAQSNNPKKLYKYIRSTLTSKVSIPLLRKKNGEICNNNLESAEVLADFFKQVYTKEPDHNMPNLDTPRTIASLNWVDLSKEKIQECLKNLKSHIAPGPDGMSSDLLKQCSNELATPLLIIFQSSAINHDLPKLWKTATITAIFKNGDKLDPSNYRPISLTSIPSKIMESLIADKIFEHLSAEKVIPREQHGFVRGRSTVTNLLHCVNSWTLSLDNKQPTDVIYLDFAKAFDRVPTKRLLYKLDHVGVRGGVLLWIENFLLDRTFSVKVGQSQSSTYSVLSGVPQGSVLGPLLFNVYVSDLPSKITSCKSFFADDCKIYANPLISYNQLQTDLNLITVWCEEWLLPLNCNKCAVLNIGKNNPRNYYYINNMQLTNVDTHNDLGVIINSTLSWSEHITSICKRANTILYLLKKTFSSVSYGTFIKLYKTYVRPHLEYAGAVWCPDLVSDRNKLENLQRYATRIPFGRVRPSYEERLEMANLSLFSERRLRGDLISTYRILNNLNSANLSSIFSLNQDERLRGHPFKLLRENFKTRSREYFLSNRVFHTWNSLPAEVVKATSINAFKNSYDSLN
;
A
#
# COMPACT_ATOMS: atom_id res chain seq x y z
N MET A 1 -28.98 31.76 -22.14
CA MET A 1 -28.01 32.13 -23.21
C MET A 1 -27.75 30.92 -24.05
N ASN A 2 -27.82 31.02 -25.36
CA ASN A 2 -27.37 29.94 -26.24
C ASN A 2 -25.88 30.12 -26.52
N ILE A 3 -25.10 29.06 -26.35
CA ILE A 3 -23.67 29.03 -26.70
C ILE A 3 -23.54 28.19 -27.98
N ASN A 4 -22.99 28.77 -29.04
CA ASN A 4 -22.80 28.08 -30.31
C ASN A 4 -21.93 26.81 -30.12
N GLY A 5 -22.39 25.68 -30.65
CA GLY A 5 -21.72 24.40 -30.51
C GLY A 5 -21.97 23.65 -29.18
N TYR A 6 -22.95 24.11 -28.40
CA TYR A 6 -23.35 23.45 -27.15
C TYR A 6 -24.88 23.34 -27.04
N THR A 7 -25.32 22.18 -26.56
CA THR A 7 -26.74 21.95 -26.20
C THR A 7 -26.91 22.27 -24.72
N LEU A 8 -27.93 23.09 -24.41
CA LEU A 8 -28.26 23.52 -23.04
C LEU A 8 -29.31 22.60 -22.42
N TYR A 9 -29.00 22.07 -21.23
CA TYR A 9 -29.94 21.43 -20.31
C TYR A 9 -30.07 22.31 -19.08
N ARG A 10 -31.30 22.53 -18.58
CA ARG A 10 -31.55 23.42 -17.46
C ARG A 10 -32.71 22.98 -16.59
N ALA A 11 -32.66 23.34 -15.33
CA ALA A 11 -33.72 23.25 -14.35
C ALA A 11 -33.96 24.65 -13.79
N ASP A 12 -35.10 25.25 -14.18
CA ASP A 12 -35.46 26.60 -13.81
C ASP A 12 -36.33 26.61 -12.56
N ARG A 13 -36.20 27.66 -11.74
CA ARG A 13 -37.12 27.91 -10.64
C ARG A 13 -38.44 28.40 -11.17
N CYS A 14 -39.52 27.71 -10.79
CA CYS A 14 -40.86 28.06 -11.21
C CYS A 14 -41.53 29.12 -10.32
N VAL A 15 -41.02 29.40 -9.11
CA VAL A 15 -41.74 30.19 -8.09
C VAL A 15 -41.09 31.55 -7.77
N GLN A 16 -39.83 31.77 -8.09
CA GLN A 16 -39.11 33.03 -7.80
C GLN A 16 -38.29 33.51 -9.00
N ARG A 17 -38.15 34.84 -9.12
CA ARG A 17 -37.37 35.47 -10.20
C ARG A 17 -35.86 35.26 -9.94
N GLY A 18 -35.17 34.59 -10.85
CA GLY A 18 -33.74 34.31 -10.79
C GLY A 18 -33.38 32.96 -10.08
N GLY A 19 -32.26 32.37 -10.44
CA GLY A 19 -31.76 31.07 -9.99
C GLY A 19 -31.98 29.94 -11.02
N GLY A 20 -31.56 28.74 -10.68
CA GLY A 20 -31.60 27.53 -11.55
C GLY A 20 -30.22 26.94 -11.76
N SER A 21 -30.21 25.66 -12.16
CA SER A 21 -28.97 24.93 -12.52
C SER A 21 -28.98 24.63 -14.01
N CYS A 22 -27.82 24.74 -14.67
CA CYS A 22 -27.71 24.40 -16.09
C CYS A 22 -26.42 23.60 -16.37
N ILE A 23 -26.50 22.77 -17.41
CA ILE A 23 -25.39 22.01 -17.95
C ILE A 23 -25.32 22.23 -19.45
N TYR A 24 -24.20 22.73 -19.94
CA TYR A 24 -23.92 22.83 -21.36
C TYR A 24 -23.10 21.64 -21.80
N ILE A 25 -23.56 20.90 -22.79
CA ILE A 25 -22.88 19.77 -23.40
C ILE A 25 -22.48 20.13 -24.81
N SER A 26 -21.18 20.01 -25.12
CA SER A 26 -20.67 20.21 -26.48
C SER A 26 -21.39 19.27 -27.47
N ASP A 27 -21.77 19.77 -28.63
CA ASP A 27 -22.44 19.00 -29.67
C ASP A 27 -21.63 17.81 -30.16
N SER A 28 -20.30 17.89 -30.06
CA SER A 28 -19.41 16.77 -30.34
C SER A 28 -19.61 15.60 -29.35
N ILE A 29 -19.82 15.88 -28.06
CA ILE A 29 -20.15 14.90 -27.04
C ILE A 29 -21.58 14.40 -27.21
N GLY A 30 -22.51 15.31 -27.50
CA GLY A 30 -23.92 14.96 -27.74
C GLY A 30 -24.12 13.98 -28.89
N LYS A 31 -23.25 14.03 -29.93
CA LYS A 31 -23.27 13.08 -31.06
C LYS A 31 -22.74 11.67 -30.65
N ILE A 32 -21.95 11.58 -29.59
CA ILE A 32 -21.30 10.34 -29.14
C ILE A 32 -22.17 9.61 -28.12
N PHE A 33 -22.86 10.33 -27.23
CA PHE A 33 -23.61 9.80 -26.10
C PHE A 33 -25.13 10.04 -26.27
N LYS A 34 -25.92 9.03 -25.90
CA LYS A 34 -27.37 9.22 -25.68
C LYS A 34 -27.53 9.89 -24.31
N ILE A 35 -28.16 11.06 -24.30
CA ILE A 35 -28.35 11.85 -23.08
C ILE A 35 -29.79 11.73 -22.61
N THR A 36 -29.98 11.39 -21.34
CA THR A 36 -31.30 11.31 -20.69
C THR A 36 -31.28 12.13 -19.40
N ASN A 37 -32.38 12.82 -19.16
CA ASN A 37 -32.59 13.57 -17.93
C ASN A 37 -33.05 12.62 -16.80
N ILE A 38 -32.54 12.81 -15.59
CA ILE A 38 -32.92 12.06 -14.41
C ILE A 38 -33.65 13.01 -13.46
N ASP A 39 -34.80 12.58 -12.96
CA ASP A 39 -35.55 13.36 -11.97
C ASP A 39 -34.87 13.30 -10.59
N VAL A 40 -34.32 14.44 -10.19
CA VAL A 40 -33.71 14.67 -8.88
C VAL A 40 -34.23 15.92 -8.20
N ALA A 41 -35.42 16.38 -8.66
CA ALA A 41 -36.00 17.61 -8.14
C ALA A 41 -36.20 17.57 -6.62
N VAL A 42 -35.80 18.66 -5.96
CA VAL A 42 -35.99 18.93 -4.52
C VAL A 42 -36.54 20.36 -4.41
N ASN A 43 -37.60 20.53 -3.62
CA ASN A 43 -38.18 21.86 -3.41
C ASN A 43 -37.14 22.82 -2.83
N LYS A 44 -37.16 24.09 -3.31
CA LYS A 44 -36.27 25.18 -2.91
C LYS A 44 -34.76 24.97 -3.21
N MET A 45 -34.36 23.85 -3.88
CA MET A 45 -33.01 23.62 -4.33
C MET A 45 -33.00 23.43 -5.85
N ASP A 46 -31.91 23.85 -6.50
CA ASP A 46 -31.78 23.70 -7.94
C ASP A 46 -30.91 22.48 -8.24
N THR A 47 -31.51 21.42 -8.71
CA THR A 47 -30.84 20.16 -9.03
C THR A 47 -31.10 19.72 -10.45
N LEU A 48 -30.07 19.34 -11.18
CA LEU A 48 -30.16 18.85 -12.55
C LEU A 48 -29.23 17.64 -12.70
N ALA A 49 -29.76 16.51 -13.13
CA ALA A 49 -28.96 15.33 -13.37
C ALA A 49 -29.15 14.77 -14.78
N LEU A 50 -28.05 14.49 -15.46
CA LEU A 50 -28.00 13.95 -16.80
C LEU A 50 -27.25 12.64 -16.82
N HIS A 51 -27.85 11.63 -17.49
CA HIS A 51 -27.18 10.36 -17.75
C HIS A 51 -26.77 10.30 -19.22
N LEU A 52 -25.45 10.19 -19.44
CA LEU A 52 -24.81 10.08 -20.74
C LEU A 52 -24.43 8.63 -20.96
N GLN A 53 -25.03 7.96 -21.93
CA GLN A 53 -24.83 6.54 -22.21
C GLN A 53 -24.28 6.32 -23.62
N LYS A 54 -23.25 5.45 -23.73
CA LYS A 54 -22.73 4.97 -25.00
C LYS A 54 -22.42 3.47 -24.84
N ARG A 55 -23.19 2.60 -25.55
CA ARG A 55 -23.07 1.12 -25.50
C ARG A 55 -22.69 0.60 -24.10
N ASP A 56 -21.38 0.36 -23.85
CA ASP A 56 -20.87 -0.27 -22.64
C ASP A 56 -20.34 0.73 -21.60
N PHE A 57 -20.49 2.03 -21.82
CA PHE A 57 -20.02 3.09 -20.92
C PHE A 57 -21.11 4.11 -20.66
N SER A 58 -21.25 4.48 -19.39
CA SER A 58 -22.13 5.57 -19.02
C SER A 58 -21.50 6.45 -17.95
N ILE A 59 -21.88 7.72 -17.92
CA ILE A 59 -21.53 8.68 -16.89
C ILE A 59 -22.77 9.47 -16.50
N THR A 60 -22.91 9.73 -15.22
CA THR A 60 -23.99 10.56 -14.68
C THR A 60 -23.40 11.84 -14.11
N LEU A 61 -23.88 12.97 -14.62
CA LEU A 61 -23.52 14.29 -14.11
C LEU A 61 -24.71 14.84 -13.32
N CYS A 62 -24.48 15.31 -12.09
CA CYS A 62 -25.47 15.99 -11.28
C CYS A 62 -24.93 17.36 -10.87
N CYS A 63 -25.68 18.43 -11.20
CA CYS A 63 -25.40 19.79 -10.76
C CYS A 63 -26.36 20.15 -9.62
N VAL A 64 -25.82 20.68 -8.51
CA VAL A 64 -26.57 21.02 -7.31
C VAL A 64 -26.28 22.45 -6.92
N TYR A 65 -27.35 23.23 -6.68
CA TYR A 65 -27.27 24.51 -5.98
C TYR A 65 -28.18 24.46 -4.77
N ARG A 66 -27.59 24.56 -3.59
CA ARG A 66 -28.27 24.65 -2.30
C ARG A 66 -28.22 26.10 -1.83
N PRO A 67 -29.34 26.85 -1.86
CA PRO A 67 -29.35 28.23 -1.37
C PRO A 67 -28.98 28.31 0.11
N PRO A 68 -28.26 29.37 0.56
CA PRO A 68 -27.95 29.56 1.97
C PRO A 68 -29.17 29.78 2.86
N SER A 69 -30.30 30.16 2.27
CA SER A 69 -31.60 30.38 2.95
C SER A 69 -32.35 29.08 3.30
N VAL A 70 -31.89 27.92 2.84
CA VAL A 70 -32.52 26.65 3.22
C VAL A 70 -32.16 26.30 4.65
N THR A 71 -33.14 26.41 5.54
CA THR A 71 -33.00 26.10 6.98
C THR A 71 -33.71 24.81 7.38
N SER A 72 -34.55 24.24 6.49
CA SER A 72 -35.32 23.02 6.75
C SER A 72 -34.44 21.80 6.65
N LEU A 73 -34.33 21.04 7.75
CA LEU A 73 -33.61 19.77 7.79
C LEU A 73 -34.23 18.72 6.87
N ASP A 74 -35.57 18.75 6.69
CA ASP A 74 -36.28 17.77 5.85
C ASP A 74 -35.89 17.92 4.36
N GLU A 75 -35.73 19.16 3.88
CA GLU A 75 -35.27 19.42 2.49
C GLU A 75 -33.81 18.97 2.29
N ASP A 76 -32.94 19.20 3.26
CA ASP A 76 -31.55 18.70 3.24
C ASP A 76 -31.52 17.16 3.24
N LEU A 77 -32.35 16.51 4.05
CA LEU A 77 -32.44 15.05 4.09
C LEU A 77 -32.97 14.48 2.77
N LEU A 78 -33.96 15.13 2.14
CA LEU A 78 -34.49 14.73 0.84
C LEU A 78 -33.42 14.86 -0.27
N LEU A 79 -32.64 15.96 -0.29
CA LEU A 79 -31.49 16.09 -1.21
C LEU A 79 -30.50 14.94 -1.01
N MET A 80 -30.13 14.66 0.22
CA MET A 80 -29.16 13.59 0.55
C MET A 80 -29.70 12.22 0.14
N GLU A 81 -30.99 11.95 0.28
CA GLU A 81 -31.64 10.71 -0.15
C GLU A 81 -31.59 10.57 -1.67
N LYS A 82 -31.93 11.63 -2.43
CA LYS A 82 -31.87 11.64 -3.90
C LYS A 82 -30.46 11.42 -4.41
N LEU A 83 -29.46 12.11 -3.83
CA LEU A 83 -28.04 11.96 -4.22
C LEU A 83 -27.50 10.57 -3.81
N ALA A 84 -27.92 10.01 -2.69
CA ALA A 84 -27.59 8.63 -2.30
C ALA A 84 -28.19 7.61 -3.28
N GLY A 85 -29.40 7.86 -3.75
CA GLY A 85 -30.04 7.07 -4.82
C GLY A 85 -29.23 7.09 -6.12
N LEU A 86 -28.72 8.24 -6.55
CA LEU A 86 -27.82 8.34 -7.69
C LEU A 86 -26.54 7.55 -7.48
N SER A 87 -25.89 7.69 -6.29
CA SER A 87 -24.64 6.99 -5.98
C SER A 87 -24.78 5.46 -5.98
N THR A 88 -25.97 4.95 -5.67
CA THR A 88 -26.24 3.50 -5.69
C THR A 88 -26.67 2.98 -7.05
N SER A 89 -27.30 3.82 -7.87
CA SER A 89 -27.89 3.42 -9.17
C SER A 89 -26.91 3.54 -10.34
N TYR A 90 -25.93 4.44 -10.25
CA TYR A 90 -25.02 4.75 -11.35
C TYR A 90 -23.56 4.51 -10.96
N GLU A 91 -22.82 3.80 -11.82
CA GLU A 91 -21.42 3.40 -11.57
C GLU A 91 -20.43 4.57 -11.65
N ASN A 92 -20.61 5.47 -12.60
CA ASN A 92 -19.75 6.63 -12.84
C ASN A 92 -20.53 7.92 -12.58
N LEU A 93 -20.60 8.32 -11.33
CA LEU A 93 -21.31 9.52 -10.90
C LEU A 93 -20.33 10.66 -10.60
N ILE A 94 -20.64 11.83 -11.12
CA ILE A 94 -19.99 13.11 -10.77
C ILE A 94 -21.09 14.06 -10.30
N ILE A 95 -20.97 14.55 -9.07
CA ILE A 95 -21.85 15.57 -8.50
C ILE A 95 -21.02 16.84 -8.33
N VAL A 96 -21.48 17.94 -8.90
CA VAL A 96 -20.81 19.25 -8.81
C VAL A 96 -21.81 20.29 -8.34
N GLY A 97 -21.34 21.33 -7.68
CA GLY A 97 -22.17 22.49 -7.37
C GLY A 97 -21.83 23.18 -6.06
N ASP A 98 -22.61 24.25 -5.78
CA ASP A 98 -22.54 25.01 -4.55
C ASP A 98 -23.44 24.40 -3.49
N PHE A 99 -22.83 23.81 -2.47
CA PHE A 99 -23.53 23.13 -1.39
C PHE A 99 -23.81 24.01 -0.17
N ASN A 100 -23.21 25.20 -0.11
CA ASN A 100 -23.42 26.20 0.97
C ASN A 100 -23.40 25.62 2.39
N TYR A 101 -22.37 24.81 2.72
CA TYR A 101 -22.07 24.37 4.08
C TYR A 101 -20.78 25.04 4.60
N PRO A 102 -20.80 26.31 5.01
CA PRO A 102 -19.60 27.06 5.39
C PRO A 102 -18.92 26.53 6.64
N HIS A 103 -19.63 25.78 7.48
CA HIS A 103 -19.10 25.21 8.72
C HIS A 103 -18.33 23.89 8.52
N ILE A 104 -18.27 23.36 7.29
CA ILE A 104 -17.50 22.17 6.97
C ILE A 104 -16.15 22.58 6.41
N SER A 105 -15.08 22.20 7.09
CA SER A 105 -13.72 22.43 6.60
C SER A 105 -13.25 21.28 5.74
N TRP A 106 -12.81 21.57 4.51
CA TRP A 106 -12.24 20.61 3.57
C TRP A 106 -10.73 20.88 3.44
N PRO A 107 -9.88 19.86 3.28
CA PRO A 107 -10.14 18.42 3.25
C PRO A 107 -10.30 17.78 4.64
N ILE A 108 -10.20 18.56 5.69
CA ILE A 108 -10.28 18.08 7.07
C ILE A 108 -11.74 18.03 7.49
N ILE A 109 -12.24 16.83 7.73
CA ILE A 109 -13.60 16.63 8.25
C ILE A 109 -13.64 17.06 9.72
N SER A 110 -13.78 18.35 9.97
CA SER A 110 -14.13 18.88 11.29
C SER A 110 -15.53 19.50 11.23
N ILE A 111 -16.44 18.99 12.03
CA ILE A 111 -17.80 19.52 12.16
C ILE A 111 -17.87 20.19 13.53
N PRO A 112 -18.31 21.46 13.63
CA PRO A 112 -18.67 22.05 14.91
C PRO A 112 -19.78 21.21 15.57
N ASP A 113 -19.68 20.98 16.87
CA ASP A 113 -20.53 20.02 17.63
C ASP A 113 -22.05 20.31 17.60
N ASN A 114 -22.49 21.47 17.13
CA ASN A 114 -23.86 21.95 17.24
C ASN A 114 -24.62 22.21 15.92
N ASN A 115 -24.11 21.80 14.74
CA ASN A 115 -24.80 22.05 13.48
C ASN A 115 -25.39 20.76 12.88
N ASN A 116 -26.70 20.52 13.12
CA ASN A 116 -27.40 19.30 12.68
C ASN A 116 -27.32 19.08 11.17
N SER A 117 -27.51 20.12 10.32
CA SER A 117 -27.54 19.99 8.86
C SER A 117 -26.15 19.61 8.31
N SER A 118 -25.07 20.25 8.75
CA SER A 118 -23.69 19.91 8.36
C SER A 118 -23.30 18.49 8.80
N THR A 119 -23.77 18.07 9.97
CA THR A 119 -23.54 16.71 10.50
C THR A 119 -24.25 15.66 9.64
N HIS A 120 -25.50 15.91 9.24
CA HIS A 120 -26.25 15.03 8.36
C HIS A 120 -25.61 14.94 6.97
N PHE A 121 -25.17 16.08 6.41
CA PHE A 121 -24.48 16.11 5.13
C PHE A 121 -23.17 15.32 5.15
N MET A 122 -22.36 15.47 6.19
CA MET A 122 -21.13 14.67 6.33
C MET A 122 -21.41 13.18 6.48
N ASN A 123 -22.43 12.83 7.26
CA ASN A 123 -22.88 11.43 7.36
C ASN A 123 -23.36 10.88 5.98
N PHE A 124 -24.05 11.70 5.20
CA PHE A 124 -24.43 11.36 3.83
C PHE A 124 -23.19 11.11 2.96
N VAL A 125 -22.24 12.05 2.90
CA VAL A 125 -21.01 11.90 2.11
C VAL A 125 -20.26 10.63 2.50
N MET A 126 -20.10 10.39 3.81
CA MET A 126 -19.45 9.19 4.32
C MET A 126 -20.21 7.89 4.03
N ASN A 127 -21.55 7.95 3.96
CA ASN A 127 -22.39 6.79 3.73
C ASN A 127 -22.63 6.44 2.26
N SER A 128 -22.41 7.41 1.35
CA SER A 128 -22.77 7.30 -0.07
C SER A 128 -21.62 6.98 -1.00
N ASN A 129 -20.43 6.62 -0.49
CA ASN A 129 -19.22 6.37 -1.29
C ASN A 129 -18.82 7.54 -2.20
N LEU A 130 -18.99 8.74 -1.71
CA LEU A 130 -18.64 9.94 -2.46
C LEU A 130 -17.29 10.44 -1.96
N GLU A 131 -16.33 10.57 -2.86
CA GLU A 131 -15.05 11.23 -2.61
C GLU A 131 -15.17 12.69 -3.01
N GLN A 132 -14.87 13.58 -2.07
CA GLN A 132 -14.81 15.03 -2.33
C GLN A 132 -13.39 15.39 -2.76
N LEU A 133 -13.26 16.17 -3.85
CA LEU A 133 -11.99 16.40 -4.56
C LEU A 133 -11.45 17.83 -4.45
N ILE A 134 -12.20 18.78 -3.90
CA ILE A 134 -11.78 20.19 -3.79
C ILE A 134 -11.16 20.43 -2.43
N GLU A 135 -9.92 20.89 -2.42
CA GLU A 135 -9.14 21.19 -1.21
C GLU A 135 -8.93 22.70 -1.00
N GLU A 136 -9.08 23.50 -2.07
CA GLU A 136 -8.88 24.95 -2.05
C GLU A 136 -10.19 25.70 -1.78
N HIS A 137 -10.07 26.95 -1.34
CA HIS A 137 -11.24 27.81 -1.19
C HIS A 137 -11.84 28.15 -2.56
N THR A 138 -13.17 28.14 -2.64
CA THR A 138 -13.91 28.37 -3.89
C THR A 138 -14.71 29.66 -3.88
N ARG A 139 -14.90 30.32 -2.71
CA ARG A 139 -15.60 31.58 -2.58
C ARG A 139 -14.74 32.62 -1.87
N PHE A 140 -14.70 33.84 -2.47
CA PHE A 140 -13.90 34.97 -2.02
C PHE A 140 -14.77 36.24 -2.06
N ARG A 141 -15.32 36.69 -0.93
CA ARG A 141 -16.20 37.86 -0.87
C ARG A 141 -15.68 38.93 0.07
N GLY A 142 -15.13 40.01 -0.49
CA GLY A 142 -14.68 41.19 0.26
C GLY A 142 -13.85 40.84 1.49
N ASN A 143 -14.34 41.22 2.68
CA ASN A 143 -13.66 41.00 3.96
C ASN A 143 -14.07 39.67 4.64
N ASP A 144 -14.94 38.84 4.02
CA ASP A 144 -15.33 37.55 4.56
C ASP A 144 -14.14 36.58 4.50
N GLN A 145 -14.08 35.63 5.45
CA GLN A 145 -13.10 34.54 5.36
C GLN A 145 -13.40 33.69 4.13
N PRO A 146 -12.39 33.32 3.32
CA PRO A 146 -12.58 32.43 2.20
C PRO A 146 -13.18 31.11 2.62
N ALA A 147 -14.10 30.54 1.83
CA ALA A 147 -14.79 29.29 2.13
C ALA A 147 -14.78 28.33 0.94
N THR A 148 -14.88 27.02 1.21
CA THR A 148 -14.97 25.96 0.20
C THR A 148 -16.42 25.52 0.12
N LEU A 149 -17.22 26.16 -0.73
CA LEU A 149 -18.66 25.91 -0.86
C LEU A 149 -19.00 25.13 -2.11
N ASP A 150 -18.21 25.30 -3.19
CA ASP A 150 -18.36 24.56 -4.44
C ASP A 150 -17.55 23.28 -4.35
N LEU A 151 -18.22 22.14 -4.50
CA LEU A 151 -17.66 20.83 -4.26
C LEU A 151 -17.79 19.95 -5.48
N ILE A 152 -16.86 19.00 -5.63
CA ILE A 152 -16.94 17.92 -6.61
C ILE A 152 -16.91 16.60 -5.86
N PHE A 153 -17.94 15.78 -6.06
CA PHE A 153 -18.01 14.42 -5.56
C PHE A 153 -18.01 13.40 -6.69
N THR A 154 -17.36 12.27 -6.47
CA THR A 154 -17.43 11.11 -7.35
C THR A 154 -17.53 9.82 -6.55
N ASN A 155 -18.18 8.79 -7.10
CA ASN A 155 -18.26 7.46 -6.52
C ASN A 155 -17.25 6.48 -7.15
N THR A 156 -16.42 6.96 -8.07
CA THR A 156 -15.46 6.13 -8.82
C THR A 156 -14.07 6.75 -8.77
N ASP A 157 -13.10 6.02 -8.24
CA ASP A 157 -11.69 6.43 -8.18
C ASP A 157 -11.16 6.86 -9.54
N GLN A 158 -10.49 8.01 -9.58
CA GLN A 158 -9.82 8.55 -10.78
C GLN A 158 -10.75 8.86 -11.97
N LEU A 159 -12.07 8.82 -11.81
CA LEU A 159 -13.00 9.29 -12.83
C LEU A 159 -12.77 10.79 -13.10
N VAL A 160 -12.60 11.56 -12.05
CA VAL A 160 -12.25 12.99 -12.09
C VAL A 160 -10.80 13.18 -11.67
N THR A 161 -10.01 13.87 -12.48
CA THR A 161 -8.60 14.13 -12.22
C THR A 161 -8.25 15.58 -12.39
N LYS A 162 -7.20 16.02 -11.68
CA LYS A 162 -6.66 17.38 -11.73
C LYS A 162 -7.72 18.49 -11.57
N PRO A 163 -8.52 18.47 -10.48
CA PRO A 163 -9.33 19.62 -10.19
C PRO A 163 -8.43 20.82 -9.87
N VAL A 164 -8.64 21.93 -10.54
CA VAL A 164 -7.88 23.17 -10.36
C VAL A 164 -8.86 24.33 -10.26
N THR A 165 -8.72 25.15 -9.22
CA THR A 165 -9.46 26.40 -9.10
C THR A 165 -8.79 27.48 -9.93
N SER A 166 -9.56 28.33 -10.56
CA SER A 166 -9.10 29.48 -11.35
C SER A 166 -9.95 30.72 -11.05
N SER A 167 -9.49 31.88 -11.54
CA SER A 167 -10.13 33.16 -11.26
C SER A 167 -11.64 33.16 -11.55
N PRO A 168 -12.44 33.86 -10.73
CA PRO A 168 -13.87 34.04 -10.97
C PRO A 168 -14.20 34.60 -12.35
N ILE A 169 -15.38 34.26 -12.88
CA ILE A 169 -15.85 34.83 -14.15
C ILE A 169 -16.62 36.11 -13.86
N GLY A 170 -16.20 37.21 -14.49
CA GLY A 170 -16.86 38.49 -14.36
C GLY A 170 -16.83 39.06 -12.94
N LEU A 171 -18.01 39.36 -12.37
CA LEU A 171 -18.17 39.89 -11.01
C LEU A 171 -18.55 38.81 -9.97
N SER A 172 -18.38 37.53 -10.31
CA SER A 172 -18.67 36.44 -9.38
C SER A 172 -17.67 36.42 -8.21
N ASP A 173 -18.15 36.11 -7.02
CA ASP A 173 -17.32 35.82 -5.83
C ASP A 173 -16.93 34.34 -5.72
N HIS A 174 -17.35 33.47 -6.68
CA HIS A 174 -17.02 32.09 -6.75
C HIS A 174 -15.95 31.79 -7.82
N ALA A 175 -14.96 30.98 -7.46
CA ALA A 175 -13.92 30.51 -8.37
C ALA A 175 -14.46 29.53 -9.43
N VAL A 176 -13.79 29.47 -10.57
CA VAL A 176 -14.08 28.47 -11.60
C VAL A 176 -13.28 27.21 -11.27
N ILE A 177 -13.95 26.06 -11.31
CA ILE A 177 -13.31 24.77 -11.09
C ILE A 177 -13.19 24.03 -12.42
N ASN A 178 -11.97 23.74 -12.84
CA ASN A 178 -11.65 22.96 -14.03
C ASN A 178 -11.20 21.56 -13.63
N PHE A 179 -11.66 20.53 -14.31
CA PHE A 179 -11.24 19.16 -14.08
C PHE A 179 -11.32 18.30 -15.35
N GLN A 180 -10.62 17.17 -15.34
CA GLN A 180 -10.65 16.22 -16.45
C GLN A 180 -11.41 14.97 -16.03
N VAL A 181 -12.22 14.44 -16.94
CA VAL A 181 -12.93 13.16 -16.77
C VAL A 181 -12.22 12.10 -17.58
N GLN A 182 -11.80 11.01 -16.91
CA GLN A 182 -11.12 9.89 -17.57
C GLN A 182 -12.11 8.78 -17.93
N PHE A 183 -12.15 8.44 -19.20
CA PHE A 183 -12.99 7.35 -19.71
C PHE A 183 -12.16 6.08 -19.82
N PHE A 184 -12.46 5.06 -19.03
CA PHE A 184 -11.85 3.75 -19.17
C PHE A 184 -12.73 2.89 -20.08
N HIS A 185 -12.28 2.61 -21.30
CA HIS A 185 -12.99 1.71 -22.23
C HIS A 185 -12.78 0.27 -21.79
N ASN A 186 -13.77 -0.33 -21.14
CA ASN A 186 -13.81 -1.77 -20.94
C ASN A 186 -14.19 -2.44 -22.27
N MET A 187 -13.22 -3.02 -22.97
CA MET A 187 -13.52 -3.94 -24.07
C MET A 187 -14.31 -5.12 -23.48
N SER A 188 -15.59 -5.15 -23.71
CA SER A 188 -16.42 -6.30 -23.35
C SER A 188 -15.95 -7.51 -24.15
N ASN A 189 -15.34 -8.47 -23.44
CA ASN A 189 -15.16 -9.79 -24.02
C ASN A 189 -16.55 -10.37 -24.33
N ASN A 190 -16.76 -10.68 -25.59
CA ASN A 190 -17.89 -11.47 -26.08
C ASN A 190 -18.17 -12.65 -25.14
N ASN A 191 -19.46 -12.91 -24.85
CA ASN A 191 -19.99 -14.04 -24.10
C ASN A 191 -19.58 -15.39 -24.69
N THR A 192 -18.31 -15.73 -24.65
CA THR A 192 -17.88 -17.11 -24.70
C THR A 192 -17.96 -17.63 -23.28
N SER A 193 -18.74 -18.70 -23.06
CA SER A 193 -18.81 -19.41 -21.80
C SER A 193 -17.38 -19.77 -21.38
N ALA A 194 -16.80 -18.97 -20.48
CA ALA A 194 -15.45 -19.20 -20.02
C ALA A 194 -15.47 -20.42 -19.10
N TYR A 195 -14.66 -21.41 -19.42
CA TYR A 195 -14.41 -22.55 -18.56
C TYR A 195 -13.11 -22.29 -17.81
N MET A 196 -13.11 -22.55 -16.52
CA MET A 196 -11.89 -22.58 -15.73
C MET A 196 -11.51 -24.03 -15.49
N ASN A 197 -10.28 -24.41 -15.86
CA ASN A 197 -9.73 -25.70 -15.56
C ASN A 197 -9.25 -25.68 -14.10
N TYR A 198 -9.88 -26.47 -13.24
CA TYR A 198 -9.37 -26.75 -11.90
C TYR A 198 -8.58 -28.03 -11.96
N THR A 199 -7.34 -27.98 -11.51
CA THR A 199 -6.51 -29.16 -11.34
C THR A 199 -6.59 -29.61 -9.88
N TYR A 200 -7.09 -30.79 -9.64
CA TYR A 200 -7.07 -31.43 -8.33
C TYR A 200 -5.91 -32.41 -8.30
N THR A 201 -4.93 -32.20 -7.42
CA THR A 201 -3.75 -33.05 -7.27
C THR A 201 -3.88 -33.90 -6.00
N ASN A 202 -3.71 -35.22 -6.12
CA ASN A 202 -3.61 -36.13 -4.98
C ASN A 202 -2.17 -36.08 -4.42
N PHE A 203 -1.93 -35.22 -3.46
CA PHE A 203 -0.59 -35.03 -2.88
C PHE A 203 -0.09 -36.28 -2.12
N THR A 204 -0.97 -37.16 -1.62
CA THR A 204 -0.54 -38.40 -0.97
C THR A 204 0.08 -39.36 -1.99
N ALA A 205 -0.54 -39.49 -3.16
CA ALA A 205 0.03 -40.30 -4.24
C ALA A 205 1.33 -39.65 -4.78
N VAL A 206 1.35 -38.34 -4.99
CA VAL A 206 2.56 -37.62 -5.42
C VAL A 206 3.72 -37.84 -4.46
N LYS A 207 3.50 -37.82 -3.14
CA LYS A 207 4.54 -38.10 -2.14
C LYS A 207 5.07 -39.51 -2.23
N ASN A 208 4.16 -40.48 -2.35
CA ASN A 208 4.55 -41.91 -2.46
C ASN A 208 5.40 -42.13 -3.72
N ASP A 209 4.98 -41.59 -4.85
CA ASP A 209 5.71 -41.75 -6.12
C ASP A 209 7.09 -41.06 -6.03
N LEU A 210 7.17 -39.86 -5.48
CA LEU A 210 8.43 -39.12 -5.32
C LEU A 210 9.38 -39.78 -4.31
N SER A 211 8.85 -40.45 -3.27
CA SER A 211 9.64 -41.24 -2.31
C SER A 211 10.26 -42.48 -2.93
N GLY A 212 9.67 -43.04 -3.97
CA GLY A 212 10.17 -44.19 -4.72
C GLY A 212 11.27 -43.89 -5.74
N VAL A 213 11.61 -42.58 -5.94
CA VAL A 213 12.62 -42.16 -6.93
C VAL A 213 14.00 -42.22 -6.29
N ASP A 214 14.93 -42.98 -6.91
CA ASP A 214 16.36 -42.83 -6.59
C ASP A 214 16.90 -41.58 -7.26
N TRP A 215 17.04 -40.52 -6.45
CA TRP A 215 17.49 -39.23 -6.92
C TRP A 215 18.99 -39.17 -7.23
N ASN A 216 19.81 -40.03 -6.62
CA ASN A 216 21.25 -40.11 -6.93
C ASN A 216 21.47 -40.68 -8.32
N ASP A 217 20.84 -41.82 -8.60
CA ASP A 217 20.91 -42.45 -9.92
C ASP A 217 20.35 -41.55 -11.03
N ARG A 218 19.31 -40.76 -10.71
CA ARG A 218 18.63 -39.89 -11.68
C ARG A 218 19.38 -38.59 -11.99
N LEU A 219 20.03 -38.00 -10.99
CA LEU A 219 20.61 -36.63 -11.09
C LEU A 219 22.13 -36.66 -11.28
N LEU A 220 22.88 -37.51 -10.58
CA LEU A 220 24.35 -37.49 -10.63
C LEU A 220 24.93 -37.73 -12.02
N PRO A 221 24.34 -38.54 -12.92
CA PRO A 221 24.82 -38.69 -14.29
C PRO A 221 24.50 -37.51 -15.22
N SER A 222 24.22 -36.35 -14.69
CA SER A 222 23.91 -35.14 -15.46
C SER A 222 25.18 -34.44 -15.92
N ARG A 223 25.12 -33.74 -17.08
CA ARG A 223 26.24 -33.00 -17.63
C ARG A 223 26.59 -31.73 -16.86
N ASP A 224 25.58 -31.05 -16.40
CA ASP A 224 25.66 -29.77 -15.66
C ASP A 224 24.43 -29.59 -14.77
N THR A 225 24.42 -28.50 -14.02
CA THR A 225 23.31 -28.18 -13.12
C THR A 225 22.01 -27.89 -13.85
N ASP A 226 22.05 -27.36 -15.08
CA ASP A 226 20.86 -27.14 -15.92
C ASP A 226 20.21 -28.47 -16.33
N ASP A 227 21.00 -29.48 -16.75
CA ASP A 227 20.51 -30.82 -17.06
C ASP A 227 19.92 -31.52 -15.83
N MET A 228 20.55 -31.36 -14.65
CA MET A 228 19.98 -31.84 -13.37
C MET A 228 18.62 -31.23 -13.10
N TRP A 229 18.51 -29.92 -13.28
CA TRP A 229 17.25 -29.19 -13.07
C TRP A 229 16.16 -29.66 -14.02
N ILE A 230 16.47 -29.81 -15.30
CA ILE A 230 15.53 -30.33 -16.32
C ILE A 230 15.03 -31.73 -15.97
N LYS A 231 15.93 -32.66 -15.58
CA LYS A 231 15.57 -33.99 -15.14
C LYS A 231 14.67 -33.97 -13.92
N PHE A 232 15.03 -33.18 -12.90
CA PHE A 232 14.22 -32.99 -11.69
C PHE A 232 12.83 -32.46 -12.03
N GLN A 233 12.76 -31.37 -12.82
CA GLN A 233 11.50 -30.74 -13.23
C GLN A 233 10.61 -31.72 -13.99
N ASN A 234 11.17 -32.50 -14.90
CA ASN A 234 10.43 -33.50 -15.68
C ASN A 234 9.82 -34.59 -14.77
N VAL A 235 10.59 -35.13 -13.83
CA VAL A 235 10.09 -36.14 -12.88
C VAL A 235 8.95 -35.55 -12.06
N VAL A 236 9.16 -34.39 -11.42
CA VAL A 236 8.15 -33.74 -10.57
C VAL A 236 6.89 -33.38 -11.38
N THR A 237 7.05 -32.82 -12.58
CA THR A 237 5.92 -32.43 -13.45
C THR A 237 5.12 -33.66 -13.91
N ASN A 238 5.80 -34.75 -14.32
CA ASN A 238 5.16 -35.98 -14.75
C ASN A 238 4.37 -36.63 -13.59
N THR A 239 4.99 -36.69 -12.40
CA THR A 239 4.33 -37.23 -11.20
C THR A 239 3.08 -36.43 -10.83
N ILE A 240 3.15 -35.09 -10.92
CA ILE A 240 1.98 -34.23 -10.70
C ILE A 240 0.90 -34.49 -11.74
N ASN A 241 1.26 -34.55 -13.01
CA ASN A 241 0.30 -34.72 -14.11
C ASN A 241 -0.40 -36.08 -14.01
N GLN A 242 0.32 -37.14 -13.66
CA GLN A 242 -0.24 -38.49 -13.45
C GLN A 242 -1.22 -38.51 -12.28
N ASN A 243 -0.94 -37.75 -11.19
CA ASN A 243 -1.75 -37.72 -9.98
C ASN A 243 -2.72 -36.54 -9.94
N SER A 244 -2.90 -35.83 -11.06
CA SER A 244 -3.78 -34.69 -11.17
C SER A 244 -4.94 -34.96 -12.13
N ARG A 245 -6.15 -34.58 -11.71
CA ARG A 245 -7.34 -34.60 -12.55
C ARG A 245 -7.77 -33.19 -12.89
N GLN A 246 -7.90 -32.91 -14.18
CA GLN A 246 -8.45 -31.61 -14.63
C GLN A 246 -9.97 -31.70 -14.66
N LYS A 247 -10.63 -30.78 -13.95
CA LYS A 247 -12.07 -30.59 -14.00
C LYS A 247 -12.37 -29.26 -14.68
N LYS A 248 -12.98 -29.32 -15.86
CA LYS A 248 -13.51 -28.11 -16.52
C LYS A 248 -14.75 -27.66 -15.76
N VAL A 249 -14.66 -26.56 -15.05
CA VAL A 249 -15.81 -25.94 -14.38
C VAL A 249 -16.23 -24.72 -15.20
N ARG A 250 -17.48 -24.72 -15.63
CA ARG A 250 -18.06 -23.54 -16.28
C ARG A 250 -17.99 -22.37 -15.31
N ILE A 251 -17.36 -21.27 -15.68
CA ILE A 251 -17.41 -20.05 -14.91
C ILE A 251 -18.84 -19.53 -14.98
N ASN A 252 -19.66 -19.99 -14.04
CA ASN A 252 -20.92 -19.34 -13.80
C ASN A 252 -20.61 -18.03 -13.06
N ASN A 253 -21.08 -16.90 -13.59
CA ASN A 253 -21.11 -15.63 -12.87
C ASN A 253 -22.06 -15.69 -11.65
N LYS A 254 -22.27 -16.87 -11.08
CA LYS A 254 -23.09 -17.06 -9.88
C LYS A 254 -22.36 -16.49 -8.69
N LYS A 255 -23.07 -15.74 -7.91
CA LYS A 255 -22.60 -15.22 -6.62
C LYS A 255 -22.15 -16.42 -5.76
N PRO A 256 -20.97 -16.41 -5.12
CA PRO A 256 -20.40 -17.58 -4.45
C PRO A 256 -21.26 -18.21 -3.35
N TRP A 257 -22.18 -17.44 -2.77
CA TRP A 257 -23.09 -17.89 -1.72
C TRP A 257 -24.40 -18.52 -2.23
N ILE A 258 -24.59 -18.62 -3.55
CA ILE A 258 -25.75 -19.28 -4.15
C ILE A 258 -25.41 -20.73 -4.47
N ASP A 259 -25.71 -21.61 -3.54
CA ASP A 259 -25.54 -23.05 -3.65
C ASP A 259 -26.71 -23.77 -4.35
N ALA A 260 -26.66 -25.11 -4.39
CA ALA A 260 -27.70 -25.92 -4.98
C ALA A 260 -29.06 -25.82 -4.23
N ASN A 261 -29.00 -25.68 -2.91
CA ASN A 261 -30.20 -25.55 -2.08
C ASN A 261 -30.94 -24.24 -2.36
N ILE A 262 -30.21 -23.10 -2.36
CA ILE A 262 -30.79 -21.82 -2.70
C ILE A 262 -31.33 -21.81 -4.13
N MET A 263 -30.65 -22.48 -5.07
CA MET A 263 -31.14 -22.62 -6.43
C MET A 263 -32.43 -23.42 -6.53
N SER A 264 -32.59 -24.45 -5.70
CA SER A 264 -33.87 -25.23 -5.63
C SER A 264 -34.99 -24.36 -5.07
N LEU A 265 -34.75 -23.56 -4.03
CA LEU A 265 -35.72 -22.62 -3.47
C LEU A 265 -36.15 -21.58 -4.49
N VAL A 266 -35.18 -21.02 -5.24
CA VAL A 266 -35.46 -20.05 -6.33
C VAL A 266 -36.30 -20.67 -7.44
N LYS A 267 -36.03 -21.93 -7.81
CA LYS A 267 -36.81 -22.66 -8.80
C LYS A 267 -38.26 -22.92 -8.32
N HIS A 268 -38.43 -23.32 -7.06
CA HIS A 268 -39.74 -23.49 -6.46
C HIS A 268 -40.54 -22.18 -6.40
N LYS A 269 -39.92 -21.08 -6.01
CA LYS A 269 -40.52 -19.75 -6.06
C LYS A 269 -41.03 -19.40 -7.45
N LYS A 270 -40.27 -19.71 -8.53
CA LYS A 270 -40.70 -19.49 -9.93
C LYS A 270 -41.89 -20.32 -10.28
N ASN A 271 -42.00 -21.56 -9.77
CA ASN A 271 -43.15 -22.44 -10.01
C ASN A 271 -44.41 -21.89 -9.31
N LEU A 272 -44.30 -21.42 -8.06
CA LEU A 272 -45.41 -20.79 -7.35
C LEU A 272 -45.90 -19.50 -8.07
N TRP A 273 -44.94 -18.73 -8.63
CA TRP A 273 -45.32 -17.59 -9.45
C TRP A 273 -46.06 -17.98 -10.73
N LYS A 274 -45.66 -19.05 -11.42
CA LYS A 274 -46.35 -19.57 -12.58
C LYS A 274 -47.78 -20.02 -12.25
N LYS A 275 -47.93 -20.70 -11.09
CA LYS A 275 -49.24 -21.14 -10.58
C LYS A 275 -50.17 -19.97 -10.34
N PHE A 276 -49.68 -18.91 -9.65
CA PHE A 276 -50.46 -17.70 -9.43
C PHE A 276 -50.82 -16.99 -10.74
N LYS A 277 -49.94 -16.95 -11.75
CA LYS A 277 -50.26 -16.33 -13.06
C LYS A 277 -51.40 -17.07 -13.77
N GLN A 278 -51.54 -18.38 -13.56
CA GLN A 278 -52.60 -19.17 -14.14
C GLN A 278 -53.91 -19.06 -13.35
N SER A 279 -53.84 -19.16 -12.03
CA SER A 279 -55.05 -19.14 -11.16
C SER A 279 -55.61 -17.74 -10.88
N LYS A 280 -54.71 -16.71 -10.80
CA LYS A 280 -55.00 -15.33 -10.42
C LYS A 280 -55.74 -15.21 -9.06
N THR A 281 -55.65 -16.21 -8.20
CA THR A 281 -56.30 -16.25 -6.89
C THR A 281 -55.49 -15.61 -5.78
N THR A 282 -56.15 -14.97 -4.82
CA THR A 282 -55.47 -14.36 -3.64
C THR A 282 -54.71 -15.41 -2.79
N PRO A 283 -55.21 -16.61 -2.56
CA PRO A 283 -54.46 -17.63 -1.81
C PRO A 283 -53.14 -18.03 -2.48
N ASP A 284 -53.10 -18.23 -3.80
CA ASP A 284 -51.83 -18.55 -4.52
C ASP A 284 -50.84 -17.38 -4.51
N PHE A 285 -51.34 -16.12 -4.54
CA PHE A 285 -50.51 -14.96 -4.36
C PHE A 285 -49.86 -14.91 -2.96
N ASP A 286 -50.62 -15.18 -1.90
CA ASP A 286 -50.16 -15.17 -0.52
C ASP A 286 -49.13 -16.30 -0.24
N ILE A 287 -49.32 -17.47 -0.81
CA ILE A 287 -48.36 -18.57 -0.77
C ILE A 287 -47.03 -18.14 -1.43
N HIS A 288 -47.11 -17.58 -2.65
CA HIS A 288 -45.93 -17.06 -3.34
C HIS A 288 -45.23 -15.96 -2.53
N ARG A 289 -45.97 -15.04 -1.93
CA ARG A 289 -45.45 -13.93 -1.13
C ARG A 289 -44.70 -14.45 0.11
N ARG A 290 -45.31 -15.36 0.89
CA ARG A 290 -44.68 -15.97 2.07
C ARG A 290 -43.41 -16.71 1.69
N PHE A 291 -43.46 -17.56 0.65
CA PHE A 291 -42.33 -18.32 0.16
C PHE A 291 -41.22 -17.40 -0.43
N SER A 292 -41.60 -16.34 -1.13
CA SER A 292 -40.67 -15.33 -1.62
C SER A 292 -39.86 -14.67 -0.49
N ASN A 293 -40.52 -14.42 0.65
CA ASN A 293 -39.86 -13.84 1.83
C ASN A 293 -38.90 -14.85 2.48
N SER A 294 -39.26 -16.15 2.55
CA SER A 294 -38.36 -17.19 3.06
C SER A 294 -37.13 -17.37 2.18
N VAL A 295 -37.29 -17.34 0.85
CA VAL A 295 -36.14 -17.37 -0.10
C VAL A 295 -35.22 -16.16 0.06
N ARG A 296 -35.78 -14.96 0.29
CA ARG A 296 -34.96 -13.76 0.56
C ARG A 296 -34.16 -13.90 1.85
N SER A 297 -34.78 -14.47 2.90
CA SER A 297 -34.09 -14.73 4.18
C SER A 297 -32.96 -15.73 4.01
N ALA A 298 -33.20 -16.84 3.34
CA ALA A 298 -32.20 -17.86 3.05
C ALA A 298 -31.00 -17.30 2.23
N ILE A 299 -31.26 -16.45 1.24
CA ILE A 299 -30.20 -15.80 0.46
C ILE A 299 -29.38 -14.83 1.33
N ARG A 300 -30.02 -14.08 2.24
CA ARG A 300 -29.32 -13.16 3.15
C ARG A 300 -28.42 -13.94 4.13
N GLU A 301 -28.95 -15.01 4.68
CA GLU A 301 -28.19 -15.87 5.59
C GLU A 301 -26.99 -16.52 4.92
N ALA A 302 -27.16 -17.09 3.73
CA ALA A 302 -26.06 -17.67 2.97
C ALA A 302 -24.99 -16.63 2.60
N LYS A 303 -25.40 -15.40 2.26
CA LYS A 303 -24.47 -14.30 2.02
C LYS A 303 -23.69 -13.96 3.31
N SER A 304 -24.37 -13.83 4.44
CA SER A 304 -23.76 -13.57 5.74
C SER A 304 -22.73 -14.63 6.12
N ASN A 305 -23.10 -15.92 6.00
CA ASN A 305 -22.19 -17.04 6.29
C ASN A 305 -20.95 -17.02 5.37
N TYR A 306 -21.13 -16.69 4.09
CA TYR A 306 -20.01 -16.55 3.15
C TYR A 306 -19.11 -15.38 3.54
N GLU A 307 -19.66 -14.21 3.86
CA GLU A 307 -18.92 -13.04 4.31
C GLU A 307 -18.14 -13.32 5.61
N GLU A 308 -18.74 -14.02 6.56
CA GLU A 308 -18.07 -14.45 7.78
C GLU A 308 -16.90 -15.40 7.50
N SER A 309 -17.07 -16.35 6.59
CA SER A 309 -16.01 -17.27 6.20
C SER A 309 -14.79 -16.54 5.61
N ILE A 310 -15.03 -15.49 4.82
CA ILE A 310 -13.96 -14.65 4.27
C ILE A 310 -13.24 -13.88 5.37
N ALA A 311 -13.98 -13.25 6.25
CA ALA A 311 -13.42 -12.47 7.35
C ALA A 311 -12.63 -13.33 8.35
N GLN A 312 -13.10 -14.56 8.60
CA GLN A 312 -12.43 -15.54 9.47
C GLN A 312 -11.16 -16.13 8.84
N SER A 313 -11.08 -16.19 7.50
CA SER A 313 -9.96 -16.82 6.79
C SER A 313 -8.61 -16.13 7.00
N ASN A 314 -8.56 -14.93 7.56
CA ASN A 314 -7.36 -14.07 7.70
C ASN A 314 -6.55 -13.92 6.40
N ASN A 315 -7.20 -14.09 5.23
CA ASN A 315 -6.56 -14.04 3.93
C ASN A 315 -6.85 -12.72 3.21
N PRO A 316 -5.91 -11.76 3.19
CA PRO A 316 -6.12 -10.48 2.53
C PRO A 316 -6.47 -10.61 1.04
N LYS A 317 -5.89 -11.61 0.34
CA LYS A 317 -6.18 -11.83 -1.09
C LYS A 317 -7.65 -12.20 -1.31
N LYS A 318 -8.22 -13.09 -0.47
CA LYS A 318 -9.65 -13.46 -0.52
C LYS A 318 -10.53 -12.26 -0.20
N LEU A 319 -10.19 -11.50 0.84
CA LEU A 319 -10.93 -10.31 1.25
C LEU A 319 -10.97 -9.27 0.13
N TYR A 320 -9.80 -8.83 -0.36
CA TYR A 320 -9.76 -7.81 -1.41
C TYR A 320 -10.33 -8.30 -2.74
N LYS A 321 -10.25 -9.59 -3.05
CA LYS A 321 -10.93 -10.18 -4.21
C LYS A 321 -12.45 -10.05 -4.06
N TYR A 322 -12.99 -10.31 -2.86
CA TYR A 322 -14.42 -10.17 -2.58
C TYR A 322 -14.86 -8.69 -2.63
N ILE A 323 -14.12 -7.78 -1.98
CA ILE A 323 -14.37 -6.33 -2.04
C ILE A 323 -14.42 -5.86 -3.50
N ARG A 324 -13.42 -6.21 -4.31
CA ARG A 324 -13.37 -5.85 -5.74
C ARG A 324 -14.55 -6.43 -6.53
N SER A 325 -14.95 -7.68 -6.28
CA SER A 325 -16.07 -8.29 -6.96
C SER A 325 -17.43 -7.65 -6.60
N THR A 326 -17.55 -7.10 -5.39
CA THR A 326 -18.75 -6.43 -4.90
C THR A 326 -18.83 -4.98 -5.40
N LEU A 327 -17.68 -4.32 -5.56
CA LEU A 327 -17.57 -2.91 -5.94
C LEU A 327 -17.35 -2.71 -7.46
N THR A 328 -17.47 -3.76 -8.26
CA THR A 328 -17.34 -3.73 -9.73
C THR A 328 -16.02 -3.16 -10.28
N SER A 329 -15.01 -2.96 -9.44
CA SER A 329 -13.71 -2.46 -9.88
C SER A 329 -12.80 -3.60 -10.38
N LYS A 330 -12.75 -3.83 -11.68
CA LYS A 330 -11.71 -4.66 -12.29
C LYS A 330 -10.40 -3.85 -12.34
N VAL A 331 -9.50 -4.10 -11.42
CA VAL A 331 -8.12 -3.58 -11.51
C VAL A 331 -7.34 -4.47 -12.49
N SER A 332 -7.48 -4.22 -13.77
CA SER A 332 -6.52 -4.64 -14.79
C SER A 332 -5.61 -3.46 -15.10
N ILE A 333 -4.38 -3.72 -15.52
CA ILE A 333 -3.54 -2.69 -16.13
C ILE A 333 -4.33 -2.18 -17.35
N PRO A 334 -4.60 -0.86 -17.45
CA PRO A 334 -5.27 -0.32 -18.63
C PRO A 334 -4.38 -0.47 -19.86
N LEU A 335 -4.92 -0.28 -21.05
CA LEU A 335 -4.13 -0.17 -22.26
C LEU A 335 -3.23 1.06 -22.15
N LEU A 336 -1.91 0.86 -22.22
CA LEU A 336 -0.92 1.89 -21.93
C LEU A 336 -0.72 2.84 -23.11
N ARG A 337 -0.11 3.99 -22.84
CA ARG A 337 0.26 4.99 -23.83
C ARG A 337 1.64 4.64 -24.39
N LYS A 338 1.74 4.58 -25.73
CA LYS A 338 3.01 4.44 -26.47
C LYS A 338 3.81 5.76 -26.42
N LYS A 339 5.08 5.74 -26.80
CA LYS A 339 5.92 6.94 -26.88
C LYS A 339 5.41 8.01 -27.86
N ASN A 340 4.70 7.61 -28.91
CA ASN A 340 4.06 8.51 -29.88
C ASN A 340 2.75 9.15 -29.36
N GLY A 341 2.35 8.88 -28.11
CA GLY A 341 1.12 9.39 -27.50
C GLY A 341 -0.13 8.54 -27.75
N GLU A 342 -0.08 7.56 -28.64
CA GLU A 342 -1.20 6.66 -28.93
C GLU A 342 -1.41 5.64 -27.80
N ILE A 343 -2.65 5.17 -27.64
CA ILE A 343 -2.96 4.11 -26.68
C ILE A 343 -2.81 2.74 -27.37
N CYS A 344 -2.24 1.77 -26.67
CA CYS A 344 -2.11 0.40 -27.14
C CYS A 344 -3.47 -0.22 -27.50
N ASN A 345 -3.48 -1.09 -28.50
CA ASN A 345 -4.71 -1.73 -28.97
C ASN A 345 -5.08 -2.98 -28.13
N ASN A 346 -4.11 -3.60 -27.49
CA ASN A 346 -4.30 -4.85 -26.74
C ASN A 346 -3.27 -5.01 -25.61
N ASN A 347 -3.45 -6.08 -24.80
CA ASN A 347 -2.57 -6.38 -23.68
C ASN A 347 -1.16 -6.79 -24.11
N LEU A 348 -0.98 -7.36 -25.30
CA LEU A 348 0.34 -7.73 -25.82
C LEU A 348 1.17 -6.48 -26.10
N GLU A 349 0.59 -5.49 -26.79
CA GLU A 349 1.27 -4.20 -27.02
C GLU A 349 1.59 -3.49 -25.70
N SER A 350 0.68 -3.54 -24.73
CA SER A 350 0.94 -2.96 -23.39
C SER A 350 2.07 -3.69 -22.65
N ALA A 351 2.21 -5.00 -22.84
CA ALA A 351 3.31 -5.78 -22.28
C ALA A 351 4.64 -5.43 -22.92
N GLU A 352 4.68 -5.25 -24.25
CA GLU A 352 5.88 -4.81 -25.00
C GLU A 352 6.30 -3.39 -24.60
N VAL A 353 5.36 -2.44 -24.50
CA VAL A 353 5.64 -1.06 -24.06
C VAL A 353 6.27 -1.04 -22.66
N LEU A 354 5.77 -1.87 -21.73
CA LEU A 354 6.37 -2.00 -20.42
C LEU A 354 7.77 -2.62 -20.47
N ALA A 355 7.94 -3.67 -21.27
CA ALA A 355 9.22 -4.36 -21.41
C ALA A 355 10.30 -3.43 -22.00
N ASP A 356 9.96 -2.68 -23.02
CA ASP A 356 10.83 -1.66 -23.62
C ASP A 356 11.20 -0.57 -22.62
N PHE A 357 10.22 -0.12 -21.82
CA PHE A 357 10.48 0.88 -20.77
C PHE A 357 11.44 0.32 -19.71
N PHE A 358 11.22 -0.90 -19.21
CA PHE A 358 12.09 -1.50 -18.20
C PHE A 358 13.51 -1.77 -18.74
N LYS A 359 13.65 -2.18 -20.01
CA LYS A 359 14.95 -2.36 -20.66
C LYS A 359 15.78 -1.08 -20.72
N GLN A 360 15.15 0.09 -20.91
CA GLN A 360 15.85 1.38 -21.04
C GLN A 360 16.44 1.89 -19.71
N VAL A 361 16.03 1.30 -18.59
CA VAL A 361 16.50 1.72 -17.25
C VAL A 361 17.90 1.21 -16.95
N TYR A 362 18.30 0.08 -17.55
CA TYR A 362 19.56 -0.58 -17.22
C TYR A 362 20.79 0.28 -17.53
N THR A 363 21.78 0.22 -16.65
CA THR A 363 23.08 0.87 -16.81
C THR A 363 23.98 0.02 -17.71
N LYS A 364 24.59 0.67 -18.70
CA LYS A 364 25.69 0.07 -19.46
C LYS A 364 26.98 0.40 -18.73
N GLU A 365 27.67 -0.62 -18.25
CA GLU A 365 28.90 -0.47 -17.53
C GLU A 365 30.09 -0.39 -18.51
N PRO A 366 30.94 0.67 -18.45
CA PRO A 366 32.14 0.75 -19.27
C PRO A 366 33.17 -0.29 -18.80
N ASP A 367 34.02 -0.75 -19.74
CA ASP A 367 35.03 -1.79 -19.48
C ASP A 367 36.26 -1.28 -18.72
N HIS A 368 36.38 0.04 -18.49
CA HIS A 368 37.57 0.67 -17.91
C HIS A 368 37.24 1.45 -16.65
N ASN A 369 38.25 1.54 -15.75
CA ASN A 369 38.27 2.30 -14.50
C ASN A 369 37.28 1.84 -13.43
N MET A 370 37.72 0.90 -12.59
CA MET A 370 37.05 0.65 -11.30
C MET A 370 37.37 1.79 -10.34
N PRO A 371 36.36 2.36 -9.63
CA PRO A 371 36.61 3.36 -8.61
C PRO A 371 37.46 2.79 -7.46
N ASN A 372 38.26 3.64 -6.82
CA ASN A 372 38.97 3.27 -5.63
C ASN A 372 38.01 3.18 -4.44
N LEU A 373 38.23 2.21 -3.56
CA LEU A 373 37.55 2.08 -2.29
C LEU A 373 38.49 2.59 -1.18
N ASP A 374 38.05 3.64 -0.49
CA ASP A 374 38.83 4.23 0.61
C ASP A 374 38.70 3.43 1.92
N THR A 375 37.73 2.47 1.97
CA THR A 375 37.57 1.60 3.11
C THR A 375 38.63 0.48 3.13
N PRO A 376 39.12 0.07 4.29
CA PRO A 376 40.09 -1.03 4.38
C PRO A 376 39.48 -2.32 3.79
N ARG A 377 40.28 -3.06 3.03
CA ARG A 377 39.87 -4.37 2.50
C ARG A 377 39.73 -5.37 3.65
N THR A 378 38.58 -6.05 3.72
CA THR A 378 38.30 -7.06 4.74
C THR A 378 39.25 -8.28 4.56
N ILE A 379 39.97 -8.67 5.62
CA ILE A 379 40.90 -9.80 5.57
C ILE A 379 40.15 -11.13 5.65
N ALA A 380 39.14 -11.21 6.54
CA ALA A 380 38.27 -12.38 6.64
C ALA A 380 37.56 -12.67 5.32
N SER A 381 37.43 -13.94 4.98
CA SER A 381 36.94 -14.37 3.67
C SER A 381 35.85 -15.41 3.81
N LEU A 382 34.73 -15.17 3.17
CA LEU A 382 33.63 -16.12 2.96
C LEU A 382 33.75 -16.70 1.55
N ASN A 383 34.34 -17.90 1.45
CA ASN A 383 34.61 -18.56 0.17
C ASN A 383 33.59 -19.66 -0.17
N TRP A 384 32.90 -20.19 0.83
CA TRP A 384 32.02 -21.34 0.68
C TRP A 384 30.81 -21.26 1.62
N VAL A 385 29.70 -21.91 1.24
CA VAL A 385 28.50 -22.06 2.05
C VAL A 385 28.14 -23.52 2.17
N ASP A 386 28.11 -24.05 3.39
CA ASP A 386 27.65 -25.41 3.67
C ASP A 386 26.12 -25.48 3.55
N LEU A 387 25.68 -26.45 2.73
CA LEU A 387 24.27 -26.73 2.47
C LEU A 387 23.88 -28.02 3.19
N SER A 388 22.80 -27.96 3.98
CA SER A 388 22.26 -29.13 4.67
C SER A 388 20.83 -29.44 4.27
N LYS A 389 20.49 -30.74 4.21
CA LYS A 389 19.15 -31.21 3.89
C LYS A 389 18.10 -30.67 4.86
N GLU A 390 18.45 -30.62 6.15
CA GLU A 390 17.56 -30.17 7.23
C GLU A 390 17.14 -28.72 7.04
N LYS A 391 18.08 -27.84 6.69
CA LYS A 391 17.81 -26.42 6.41
C LYS A 391 16.96 -26.25 5.17
N ILE A 392 17.22 -26.99 4.09
CA ILE A 392 16.40 -26.98 2.87
C ILE A 392 14.97 -27.41 3.20
N GLN A 393 14.81 -28.50 3.95
CA GLN A 393 13.53 -29.03 4.38
C GLN A 393 12.77 -28.00 5.23
N GLU A 394 13.43 -27.34 6.15
CA GLU A 394 12.86 -26.27 6.96
C GLU A 394 12.37 -25.09 6.09
N CYS A 395 13.20 -24.64 5.15
CA CYS A 395 12.82 -23.58 4.19
C CYS A 395 11.57 -23.98 3.40
N LEU A 396 11.50 -25.23 2.91
CA LEU A 396 10.34 -25.75 2.17
C LEU A 396 9.07 -25.77 3.04
N LYS A 397 9.16 -26.25 4.30
CA LYS A 397 8.04 -26.27 5.25
C LYS A 397 7.51 -24.89 5.57
N ASN A 398 8.41 -23.90 5.66
CA ASN A 398 8.09 -22.52 6.02
C ASN A 398 7.59 -21.66 4.82
N LEU A 399 7.55 -22.21 3.60
CA LEU A 399 7.02 -21.50 2.44
C LEU A 399 5.58 -21.01 2.68
N LYS A 400 5.31 -19.79 2.27
CA LYS A 400 3.93 -19.26 2.28
C LYS A 400 3.14 -19.94 1.15
N SER A 401 1.93 -20.40 1.46
CA SER A 401 1.02 -20.95 0.46
C SER A 401 0.58 -19.92 -0.58
N HIS A 402 0.28 -20.40 -1.79
CA HIS A 402 -0.27 -19.59 -2.89
C HIS A 402 0.63 -18.44 -3.35
N ILE A 403 1.95 -18.60 -3.30
CA ILE A 403 2.89 -17.71 -3.99
C ILE A 403 2.83 -18.03 -5.49
N ALA A 404 2.87 -16.97 -6.31
CA ALA A 404 2.96 -17.14 -7.75
C ALA A 404 4.27 -17.87 -8.12
N PRO A 405 4.22 -18.94 -8.94
CA PRO A 405 5.41 -19.62 -9.40
C PRO A 405 6.26 -18.74 -10.32
N GLY A 406 7.54 -19.06 -10.42
CA GLY A 406 8.42 -18.53 -11.45
C GLY A 406 8.15 -19.15 -12.82
N PRO A 407 9.03 -18.88 -13.82
CA PRO A 407 8.95 -19.47 -15.16
C PRO A 407 9.04 -20.99 -15.18
N ASP A 408 9.64 -21.59 -14.15
CA ASP A 408 9.77 -23.03 -13.95
C ASP A 408 8.44 -23.72 -13.55
N GLY A 409 7.41 -22.98 -13.24
CA GLY A 409 6.09 -23.50 -12.87
C GLY A 409 6.02 -24.19 -11.50
N MET A 410 7.11 -24.24 -10.73
CA MET A 410 7.15 -24.85 -9.40
C MET A 410 6.33 -24.04 -8.39
N SER A 411 5.16 -24.58 -7.99
CA SER A 411 4.28 -23.89 -7.05
C SER A 411 4.76 -24.02 -5.60
N SER A 412 4.53 -22.97 -4.80
CA SER A 412 4.86 -23.01 -3.37
C SER A 412 4.09 -24.05 -2.59
N ASP A 413 2.85 -24.37 -3.02
CA ASP A 413 2.01 -25.38 -2.38
C ASP A 413 2.57 -26.78 -2.60
N LEU A 414 3.04 -27.09 -3.82
CA LEU A 414 3.71 -28.34 -4.13
C LEU A 414 4.99 -28.51 -3.28
N LEU A 415 5.88 -27.52 -3.34
CA LEU A 415 7.16 -27.53 -2.64
C LEU A 415 6.97 -27.70 -1.13
N LYS A 416 5.97 -27.04 -0.57
CA LYS A 416 5.61 -27.16 0.86
C LYS A 416 5.04 -28.53 1.21
N GLN A 417 4.10 -29.02 0.42
CA GLN A 417 3.44 -30.32 0.67
C GLN A 417 4.43 -31.49 0.58
N CYS A 418 5.35 -31.45 -0.39
CA CYS A 418 6.35 -32.48 -0.64
C CYS A 418 7.74 -32.11 -0.07
N SER A 419 7.78 -31.37 1.04
CA SER A 419 9.04 -30.85 1.62
C SER A 419 10.02 -31.95 2.04
N ASN A 420 9.53 -33.11 2.46
CA ASN A 420 10.37 -34.24 2.86
C ASN A 420 11.02 -34.90 1.64
N GLU A 421 10.21 -35.15 0.61
CA GLU A 421 10.57 -35.89 -0.60
C GLU A 421 11.47 -35.06 -1.52
N LEU A 422 11.28 -33.72 -1.52
CA LEU A 422 12.01 -32.79 -2.38
C LEU A 422 13.31 -32.24 -1.76
N ALA A 423 13.54 -32.39 -0.45
CA ALA A 423 14.74 -31.86 0.20
C ALA A 423 16.03 -32.53 -0.32
N THR A 424 16.04 -33.86 -0.56
CA THR A 424 17.20 -34.59 -1.05
C THR A 424 17.58 -34.19 -2.49
N PRO A 425 16.68 -34.23 -3.48
CA PRO A 425 17.04 -33.84 -4.85
C PRO A 425 17.44 -32.37 -4.94
N LEU A 426 16.80 -31.46 -4.18
CA LEU A 426 17.20 -30.08 -4.15
C LEU A 426 18.59 -29.89 -3.51
N LEU A 427 18.96 -30.68 -2.49
CA LEU A 427 20.32 -30.65 -1.96
C LEU A 427 21.35 -31.02 -3.03
N ILE A 428 21.13 -32.10 -3.79
CA ILE A 428 22.03 -32.54 -4.87
C ILE A 428 22.22 -31.42 -5.89
N ILE A 429 21.12 -30.79 -6.35
CA ILE A 429 21.16 -29.69 -7.33
C ILE A 429 21.87 -28.45 -6.74
N PHE A 430 21.58 -28.09 -5.49
CA PHE A 430 22.21 -26.95 -4.84
C PHE A 430 23.70 -27.13 -4.61
N GLN A 431 24.12 -28.36 -4.22
CA GLN A 431 25.55 -28.70 -4.10
C GLN A 431 26.25 -28.64 -5.45
N SER A 432 25.67 -29.21 -6.51
CA SER A 432 26.20 -29.10 -7.87
C SER A 432 26.33 -27.63 -8.30
N SER A 433 25.28 -26.84 -8.09
CA SER A 433 25.29 -25.40 -8.40
C SER A 433 26.36 -24.63 -7.62
N ALA A 434 26.57 -24.97 -6.34
CA ALA A 434 27.57 -24.31 -5.52
C ALA A 434 29.00 -24.71 -5.92
N ILE A 435 29.24 -25.99 -6.28
CA ILE A 435 30.55 -26.49 -6.70
C ILE A 435 30.93 -25.97 -8.08
N ASN A 436 30.02 -26.02 -9.02
CA ASN A 436 30.26 -25.60 -10.41
C ASN A 436 30.09 -24.09 -10.63
N HIS A 437 29.59 -23.38 -9.62
CA HIS A 437 29.31 -21.94 -9.68
C HIS A 437 28.33 -21.57 -10.80
N ASP A 438 27.41 -22.47 -11.15
CA ASP A 438 26.43 -22.28 -12.22
C ASP A 438 24.98 -22.37 -11.71
N LEU A 439 24.06 -21.79 -12.46
CA LEU A 439 22.63 -21.83 -12.15
C LEU A 439 21.84 -22.34 -13.35
N PRO A 440 20.78 -23.13 -13.11
CA PRO A 440 19.84 -23.49 -14.16
C PRO A 440 19.32 -22.27 -14.91
N LYS A 441 19.19 -22.35 -16.22
CA LYS A 441 18.74 -21.22 -17.08
C LYS A 441 17.39 -20.66 -16.65
N LEU A 442 16.45 -21.53 -16.23
CA LEU A 442 15.14 -21.11 -15.75
C LEU A 442 15.20 -20.29 -14.43
N TRP A 443 16.28 -20.43 -13.63
CA TRP A 443 16.46 -19.60 -12.44
C TRP A 443 16.96 -18.19 -12.78
N LYS A 444 17.59 -18.03 -13.94
CA LYS A 444 18.01 -16.74 -14.48
C LYS A 444 16.90 -16.00 -15.24
N THR A 445 15.78 -16.67 -15.50
CA THR A 445 14.62 -16.09 -16.21
C THR A 445 13.60 -15.55 -15.22
N ALA A 446 13.01 -14.40 -15.52
CA ALA A 446 11.98 -13.80 -14.71
C ALA A 446 10.72 -13.45 -15.52
N THR A 447 9.55 -13.71 -14.94
CA THR A 447 8.30 -13.11 -15.43
C THR A 447 8.00 -11.86 -14.63
N ILE A 448 8.00 -10.69 -15.25
CA ILE A 448 7.72 -9.42 -14.60
C ILE A 448 6.21 -9.17 -14.53
N THR A 449 5.75 -8.86 -13.32
CA THR A 449 4.43 -8.30 -13.08
C THR A 449 4.58 -6.81 -12.77
N ALA A 450 4.00 -5.94 -13.60
CA ALA A 450 4.05 -4.51 -13.41
C ALA A 450 3.05 -4.08 -12.33
N ILE A 451 3.53 -3.37 -11.31
CA ILE A 451 2.71 -2.83 -10.22
C ILE A 451 2.66 -1.31 -10.32
N PHE A 452 1.44 -0.76 -10.42
CA PHE A 452 1.22 0.68 -10.44
C PHE A 452 1.65 1.32 -9.12
N LYS A 453 2.43 2.40 -9.20
CA LYS A 453 2.95 3.16 -8.05
C LYS A 453 2.04 4.35 -7.72
N ASN A 454 1.97 5.31 -8.62
CA ASN A 454 1.19 6.55 -8.53
C ASN A 454 1.25 7.28 -9.88
N GLY A 455 0.49 8.38 -10.02
CA GLY A 455 0.50 9.20 -11.23
C GLY A 455 -0.51 8.74 -12.28
N ASP A 456 -0.22 8.95 -13.56
CA ASP A 456 -1.07 8.52 -14.67
C ASP A 456 -0.93 7.01 -14.90
N LYS A 457 -2.05 6.27 -14.85
CA LYS A 457 -2.06 4.80 -15.09
C LYS A 457 -1.74 4.41 -16.53
N LEU A 458 -1.83 5.35 -17.45
CA LEU A 458 -1.51 5.10 -18.86
C LEU A 458 -0.01 5.20 -19.15
N ASP A 459 0.75 5.81 -18.25
CA ASP A 459 2.18 6.02 -18.41
C ASP A 459 2.98 4.82 -17.85
N PRO A 460 3.78 4.13 -18.68
CA PRO A 460 4.64 3.02 -18.26
C PRO A 460 5.62 3.38 -17.13
N SER A 461 6.06 4.64 -17.06
CA SER A 461 7.02 5.12 -16.05
C SER A 461 6.50 5.02 -14.62
N ASN A 462 5.18 4.98 -14.44
CA ASN A 462 4.49 4.87 -13.17
C ASN A 462 4.32 3.43 -12.67
N TYR A 463 4.95 2.47 -13.32
CA TYR A 463 4.94 1.05 -12.94
C TYR A 463 6.30 0.59 -12.43
N ARG A 464 6.27 -0.27 -11.40
CA ARG A 464 7.44 -0.97 -10.88
C ARG A 464 7.49 -2.39 -11.43
N PRO A 465 8.65 -2.91 -11.89
CA PRO A 465 8.80 -4.29 -12.28
C PRO A 465 8.99 -5.17 -11.03
N ILE A 466 8.11 -6.13 -10.81
CA ILE A 466 8.30 -7.16 -9.79
C ILE A 466 8.61 -8.47 -10.50
N SER A 467 9.82 -8.99 -10.30
CA SER A 467 10.30 -10.22 -10.90
C SER A 467 9.78 -11.44 -10.17
N LEU A 468 9.02 -12.27 -10.85
CA LEU A 468 8.66 -13.61 -10.42
C LEU A 468 9.75 -14.57 -10.88
N THR A 469 10.62 -14.97 -9.96
CA THR A 469 11.72 -15.92 -10.18
C THR A 469 11.39 -17.27 -9.57
N SER A 470 12.16 -18.30 -9.90
CA SER A 470 12.06 -19.66 -9.36
C SER A 470 12.01 -19.68 -7.83
N ILE A 471 11.07 -20.41 -7.24
CA ILE A 471 10.98 -20.54 -5.77
C ILE A 471 12.14 -21.39 -5.23
N PRO A 472 12.56 -22.53 -5.85
CA PRO A 472 13.78 -23.24 -5.48
C PRO A 472 15.03 -22.35 -5.51
N SER A 473 15.20 -21.51 -6.53
CA SER A 473 16.28 -20.50 -6.54
C SER A 473 16.26 -19.60 -5.30
N LYS A 474 15.08 -19.10 -4.90
CA LYS A 474 14.94 -18.26 -3.69
C LYS A 474 15.32 -19.00 -2.40
N ILE A 475 15.11 -20.31 -2.34
CA ILE A 475 15.57 -21.12 -1.18
C ILE A 475 17.08 -21.13 -1.15
N MET A 476 17.74 -21.40 -2.28
CA MET A 476 19.21 -21.36 -2.36
C MET A 476 19.75 -19.95 -2.05
N GLU A 477 19.16 -18.92 -2.65
CA GLU A 477 19.47 -17.52 -2.35
C GLU A 477 19.39 -17.23 -0.84
N SER A 478 18.37 -17.76 -0.13
CA SER A 478 18.21 -17.51 1.30
C SER A 478 19.32 -18.14 2.15
N LEU A 479 19.77 -19.34 1.79
CA LEU A 479 20.87 -20.02 2.49
C LEU A 479 22.19 -19.26 2.31
N ILE A 480 22.45 -18.78 1.09
CA ILE A 480 23.64 -17.97 0.78
C ILE A 480 23.53 -16.58 1.46
N ALA A 481 22.37 -15.93 1.37
CA ALA A 481 22.14 -14.62 1.99
C ALA A 481 22.35 -14.64 3.51
N ASP A 482 21.93 -15.71 4.20
CA ASP A 482 22.13 -15.86 5.63
C ASP A 482 23.62 -15.87 5.98
N LYS A 483 24.45 -16.58 5.22
CA LYS A 483 25.90 -16.64 5.43
C LYS A 483 26.61 -15.35 5.08
N ILE A 484 26.23 -14.70 3.99
CA ILE A 484 26.76 -13.38 3.66
C ILE A 484 26.39 -12.38 4.76
N PHE A 485 25.15 -12.37 5.24
CA PHE A 485 24.71 -11.47 6.31
C PHE A 485 25.48 -11.72 7.63
N GLU A 486 25.73 -13.00 8.00
CA GLU A 486 26.55 -13.37 9.16
C GLU A 486 27.98 -12.78 9.02
N HIS A 487 28.61 -12.97 7.86
CA HIS A 487 29.95 -12.45 7.56
C HIS A 487 29.98 -10.92 7.61
N LEU A 488 29.08 -10.23 6.87
CA LEU A 488 29.04 -8.76 6.85
C LEU A 488 28.75 -8.15 8.22
N SER A 489 28.00 -8.86 9.08
CA SER A 489 27.70 -8.42 10.45
C SER A 489 28.91 -8.58 11.37
N ALA A 490 29.65 -9.68 11.25
CA ALA A 490 30.89 -9.93 12.02
C ALA A 490 31.97 -8.89 11.69
N GLU A 491 32.14 -8.60 10.42
CA GLU A 491 33.11 -7.62 9.89
C GLU A 491 32.63 -6.18 9.95
N LYS A 492 31.40 -5.91 10.47
CA LYS A 492 30.79 -4.58 10.60
C LYS A 492 30.74 -3.79 9.29
N VAL A 493 30.60 -4.48 8.16
CA VAL A 493 30.55 -3.87 6.83
C VAL A 493 29.30 -3.01 6.64
N ILE A 494 28.15 -3.48 7.18
CA ILE A 494 26.88 -2.73 7.05
C ILE A 494 26.90 -1.53 8.00
N PRO A 495 26.84 -0.30 7.48
CA PRO A 495 26.89 0.91 8.29
C PRO A 495 25.78 0.97 9.36
N ARG A 496 26.07 1.65 10.47
CA ARG A 496 25.07 1.84 11.56
C ARG A 496 23.86 2.65 11.09
N GLU A 497 24.08 3.51 10.15
CA GLU A 497 23.08 4.40 9.55
C GLU A 497 22.12 3.69 8.61
N GLN A 498 22.45 2.50 8.08
CA GLN A 498 21.59 1.73 7.18
C GLN A 498 20.56 0.93 7.99
N HIS A 499 19.27 1.25 7.80
CA HIS A 499 18.15 0.57 8.47
C HIS A 499 17.36 -0.35 7.54
N GLY A 500 17.46 -0.17 6.22
CA GLY A 500 16.74 -0.97 5.23
C GLY A 500 17.34 -2.37 5.07
N PHE A 501 16.53 -3.40 5.06
CA PHE A 501 16.90 -4.80 4.85
C PHE A 501 17.97 -5.32 5.81
N VAL A 502 18.06 -4.76 7.01
CA VAL A 502 18.97 -5.20 8.08
C VAL A 502 18.15 -5.83 9.20
N ARG A 503 18.56 -7.02 9.65
CA ARG A 503 17.87 -7.73 10.74
C ARG A 503 17.84 -6.89 12.01
N GLY A 504 16.69 -6.81 12.67
CA GLY A 504 16.48 -6.02 13.89
C GLY A 504 16.30 -4.52 13.64
N ARG A 505 16.48 -4.00 12.43
CA ARG A 505 16.22 -2.60 12.05
C ARG A 505 14.90 -2.47 11.28
N SER A 506 14.35 -1.27 11.21
CA SER A 506 13.05 -1.01 10.59
C SER A 506 12.90 0.46 10.20
N THR A 507 11.82 0.80 9.50
CA THR A 507 11.42 2.20 9.26
C THR A 507 11.27 2.97 10.58
N VAL A 508 10.73 2.33 11.63
CA VAL A 508 10.57 2.96 12.95
C VAL A 508 11.93 3.30 13.59
N THR A 509 12.90 2.39 13.52
CA THR A 509 14.23 2.66 14.07
C THR A 509 14.97 3.77 13.35
N ASN A 510 14.83 3.86 12.03
CA ASN A 510 15.36 4.95 11.22
C ASN A 510 14.73 6.30 11.61
N LEU A 511 13.39 6.36 11.64
CA LEU A 511 12.66 7.57 11.96
C LEU A 511 12.89 8.02 13.40
N LEU A 512 12.92 7.10 14.38
CA LEU A 512 13.22 7.44 15.79
C LEU A 512 14.59 8.08 15.94
N HIS A 513 15.60 7.56 15.25
CA HIS A 513 16.96 8.12 15.26
C HIS A 513 16.96 9.57 14.77
N CYS A 514 16.31 9.82 13.62
CA CYS A 514 16.25 11.16 13.03
C CYS A 514 15.41 12.14 13.86
N VAL A 515 14.19 11.73 14.26
CA VAL A 515 13.27 12.59 15.02
C VAL A 515 13.82 12.91 16.41
N ASN A 516 14.57 11.99 17.02
CA ASN A 516 15.31 12.29 18.25
C ASN A 516 16.24 13.49 18.06
N SER A 517 17.09 13.45 17.03
CA SER A 517 18.02 14.55 16.71
C SER A 517 17.29 15.85 16.40
N TRP A 518 16.25 15.81 15.55
CA TRP A 518 15.52 17.00 15.14
C TRP A 518 14.73 17.65 16.27
N THR A 519 14.12 16.86 17.17
CA THR A 519 13.40 17.41 18.34
C THR A 519 14.36 18.00 19.37
N LEU A 520 15.55 17.44 19.55
CA LEU A 520 16.61 18.02 20.39
C LEU A 520 17.11 19.34 19.80
N SER A 521 17.35 19.43 18.50
CA SER A 521 17.75 20.66 17.84
C SER A 521 16.72 21.76 18.03
N LEU A 522 15.42 21.44 17.80
CA LEU A 522 14.32 22.38 18.03
C LEU A 522 14.24 22.85 19.49
N ASP A 523 14.44 21.96 20.44
CA ASP A 523 14.40 22.26 21.86
C ASP A 523 15.50 23.23 22.26
N ASN A 524 16.67 23.13 21.60
CA ASN A 524 17.80 24.04 21.72
C ASN A 524 17.68 25.29 20.84
N LYS A 525 16.54 25.53 20.20
CA LYS A 525 16.26 26.62 19.25
C LYS A 525 17.21 26.63 18.04
N GLN A 526 17.74 25.46 17.68
CA GLN A 526 18.61 25.30 16.54
C GLN A 526 17.78 24.81 15.34
N PRO A 527 17.85 25.47 14.18
CA PRO A 527 17.23 24.99 12.97
C PRO A 527 17.96 23.76 12.43
N THR A 528 17.28 22.98 11.62
CA THR A 528 17.86 21.81 10.95
C THR A 528 17.38 21.78 9.51
N ASP A 529 18.31 21.68 8.55
CA ASP A 529 17.99 21.34 7.18
C ASP A 529 18.13 19.84 6.99
N VAL A 530 17.10 19.23 6.43
CA VAL A 530 17.06 17.80 6.08
C VAL A 530 16.95 17.67 4.57
N ILE A 531 17.97 17.09 3.95
CA ILE A 531 18.00 16.86 2.51
C ILE A 531 17.65 15.40 2.25
N TYR A 532 16.56 15.16 1.58
CA TYR A 532 16.10 13.86 1.12
C TYR A 532 16.62 13.60 -0.29
N LEU A 533 17.27 12.47 -0.49
CA LEU A 533 17.87 12.03 -1.74
C LEU A 533 17.15 10.79 -2.27
N ASP A 534 16.76 10.83 -3.55
CA ASP A 534 16.11 9.71 -4.26
C ASP A 534 17.05 9.24 -5.38
N PHE A 535 17.43 7.97 -5.36
CA PHE A 535 18.21 7.37 -6.44
C PHE A 535 17.29 6.98 -7.62
N ALA A 536 17.75 7.21 -8.83
CA ALA A 536 16.99 6.92 -10.03
C ALA A 536 16.94 5.42 -10.33
N LYS A 537 15.85 4.72 -9.96
CA LYS A 537 15.67 3.28 -10.20
C LYS A 537 16.82 2.44 -9.62
N ALA A 538 17.17 2.68 -8.36
CA ALA A 538 18.37 2.18 -7.68
C ALA A 538 18.64 0.69 -7.90
N PHE A 539 17.65 -0.18 -7.65
CA PHE A 539 17.81 -1.63 -7.78
C PHE A 539 18.08 -2.10 -9.21
N ASP A 540 17.53 -1.41 -10.22
CA ASP A 540 17.66 -1.81 -11.62
C ASP A 540 18.98 -1.32 -12.24
N ARG A 541 19.66 -0.36 -11.58
CA ARG A 541 20.84 0.33 -12.13
C ARG A 541 22.17 -0.13 -11.57
N VAL A 542 22.21 -0.94 -10.51
CA VAL A 542 23.45 -1.41 -9.90
C VAL A 542 24.36 -2.07 -10.95
N PRO A 543 25.56 -1.55 -11.24
CA PRO A 543 26.48 -2.17 -12.20
C PRO A 543 27.08 -3.45 -11.65
N THR A 544 27.03 -4.54 -12.42
CA THR A 544 27.40 -5.88 -11.95
C THR A 544 28.90 -5.98 -11.62
N LYS A 545 29.79 -5.48 -12.47
CA LYS A 545 31.25 -5.56 -12.24
C LYS A 545 31.67 -4.79 -10.98
N ARG A 546 31.11 -3.57 -10.79
CA ARG A 546 31.35 -2.76 -9.58
C ARG A 546 30.79 -3.42 -8.31
N LEU A 547 29.64 -4.08 -8.40
CA LEU A 547 29.09 -4.83 -7.28
C LEU A 547 29.98 -6.00 -6.89
N LEU A 548 30.45 -6.79 -7.87
CA LEU A 548 31.36 -7.91 -7.61
C LEU A 548 32.70 -7.43 -7.01
N TYR A 549 33.21 -6.30 -7.49
CA TYR A 549 34.41 -5.68 -6.93
C TYR A 549 34.22 -5.30 -5.43
N LYS A 550 33.06 -4.70 -5.08
CA LYS A 550 32.73 -4.40 -3.67
C LYS A 550 32.55 -5.66 -2.83
N LEU A 551 31.95 -6.71 -3.37
CA LEU A 551 31.79 -7.98 -2.69
C LEU A 551 33.14 -8.62 -2.35
N ASP A 552 34.09 -8.65 -3.32
CA ASP A 552 35.45 -9.12 -3.06
C ASP A 552 36.16 -8.27 -2.00
N HIS A 553 36.01 -6.95 -2.08
CA HIS A 553 36.60 -6.02 -1.12
C HIS A 553 36.13 -6.28 0.33
N VAL A 554 34.83 -6.55 0.53
CA VAL A 554 34.24 -6.85 1.84
C VAL A 554 34.40 -8.32 2.29
N GLY A 555 35.17 -9.12 1.55
CA GLY A 555 35.55 -10.47 1.93
C GLY A 555 34.59 -11.57 1.41
N VAL A 556 33.64 -11.27 0.57
CA VAL A 556 32.83 -12.29 -0.14
C VAL A 556 33.62 -12.71 -1.39
N ARG A 557 34.25 -13.87 -1.33
CA ARG A 557 35.26 -14.33 -2.31
C ARG A 557 35.03 -15.77 -2.76
N GLY A 558 35.93 -16.27 -3.63
CA GLY A 558 35.93 -17.67 -4.05
C GLY A 558 34.62 -18.13 -4.67
N GLY A 559 34.20 -19.35 -4.35
CA GLY A 559 33.00 -19.97 -4.92
C GLY A 559 31.73 -19.17 -4.69
N VAL A 560 31.57 -18.48 -3.55
CA VAL A 560 30.40 -17.64 -3.29
C VAL A 560 30.35 -16.45 -4.23
N LEU A 561 31.47 -15.79 -4.50
CA LEU A 561 31.56 -14.66 -5.42
C LEU A 561 31.25 -15.10 -6.86
N LEU A 562 31.84 -16.20 -7.31
CA LEU A 562 31.59 -16.77 -8.65
C LEU A 562 30.11 -17.16 -8.82
N TRP A 563 29.51 -17.73 -7.79
CA TRP A 563 28.10 -18.07 -7.81
C TRP A 563 27.20 -16.82 -7.92
N ILE A 564 27.53 -15.75 -7.18
CA ILE A 564 26.82 -14.46 -7.26
C ILE A 564 27.01 -13.84 -8.65
N GLU A 565 28.19 -13.91 -9.21
CA GLU A 565 28.45 -13.44 -10.58
C GLU A 565 27.55 -14.17 -11.57
N ASN A 566 27.51 -15.49 -11.53
CA ASN A 566 26.63 -16.30 -12.39
C ASN A 566 25.15 -15.99 -12.14
N PHE A 567 24.75 -15.73 -10.89
CA PHE A 567 23.39 -15.33 -10.51
C PHE A 567 22.99 -13.99 -11.15
N LEU A 568 23.91 -13.04 -11.30
CA LEU A 568 23.63 -11.70 -11.85
C LEU A 568 23.72 -11.63 -13.37
N LEU A 569 24.58 -12.44 -14.00
CA LEU A 569 24.84 -12.42 -15.44
C LEU A 569 23.83 -13.26 -16.23
N ASP A 570 23.68 -12.94 -17.51
CA ASP A 570 22.87 -13.66 -18.50
C ASP A 570 21.40 -13.84 -18.10
N ARG A 571 20.89 -12.91 -17.32
CA ARG A 571 19.48 -12.92 -16.92
C ARG A 571 18.58 -12.40 -18.04
N THR A 572 17.38 -12.96 -18.07
CA THR A 572 16.34 -12.55 -19.02
C THR A 572 15.01 -12.30 -18.33
N PHE A 573 14.17 -11.46 -18.95
CA PHE A 573 12.83 -11.21 -18.46
C PHE A 573 11.82 -11.06 -19.60
N SER A 574 10.56 -11.32 -19.26
CA SER A 574 9.39 -10.97 -20.06
C SER A 574 8.32 -10.35 -19.16
N VAL A 575 7.47 -9.49 -19.72
CA VAL A 575 6.42 -8.80 -18.96
C VAL A 575 5.07 -9.44 -19.24
N LYS A 576 4.29 -9.71 -18.18
CA LYS A 576 2.95 -10.29 -18.29
C LYS A 576 1.88 -9.26 -17.98
N VAL A 577 0.95 -9.04 -18.94
CA VAL A 577 -0.24 -8.21 -18.78
C VAL A 577 -1.49 -9.05 -19.11
N GLY A 578 -2.30 -9.31 -18.10
CA GLY A 578 -3.43 -10.24 -18.28
C GLY A 578 -2.97 -11.66 -18.60
N GLN A 579 -3.32 -12.15 -19.78
CA GLN A 579 -2.89 -13.45 -20.30
C GLN A 579 -1.78 -13.33 -21.37
N SER A 580 -1.48 -12.10 -21.79
CA SER A 580 -0.46 -11.83 -22.80
C SER A 580 0.91 -11.63 -22.14
N GLN A 581 1.96 -12.07 -22.83
CA GLN A 581 3.35 -11.98 -22.39
C GLN A 581 4.17 -11.36 -23.51
N SER A 582 5.07 -10.44 -23.16
CA SER A 582 5.98 -9.79 -24.09
C SER A 582 7.05 -10.75 -24.62
N SER A 583 7.79 -10.30 -25.60
CA SER A 583 9.07 -10.86 -26.00
C SER A 583 10.05 -10.92 -24.83
N THR A 584 11.08 -11.76 -24.93
CA THR A 584 12.11 -11.91 -23.90
C THR A 584 13.23 -10.89 -24.13
N TYR A 585 13.65 -10.22 -23.06
CA TYR A 585 14.70 -9.20 -23.07
C TYR A 585 15.81 -9.55 -22.08
N SER A 586 17.03 -9.17 -22.40
CA SER A 586 18.19 -9.34 -21.53
C SER A 586 18.23 -8.27 -20.42
N VAL A 587 18.68 -8.66 -19.23
CA VAL A 587 18.96 -7.79 -18.09
C VAL A 587 20.44 -7.42 -18.12
N LEU A 588 20.77 -6.14 -18.23
CA LEU A 588 22.15 -5.66 -18.40
C LEU A 588 22.79 -5.16 -17.10
N SER A 589 21.98 -4.86 -16.08
CA SER A 589 22.43 -4.36 -14.78
C SER A 589 21.37 -4.60 -13.71
N GLY A 590 21.71 -4.29 -12.50
CA GLY A 590 20.79 -4.30 -11.38
C GLY A 590 20.75 -5.60 -10.59
N VAL A 591 20.07 -5.53 -9.45
CA VAL A 591 19.76 -6.68 -8.61
C VAL A 591 18.27 -6.98 -8.75
N PRO A 592 17.86 -8.27 -8.96
CA PRO A 592 16.47 -8.58 -9.30
C PRO A 592 15.48 -8.15 -8.21
N GLN A 593 14.54 -7.27 -8.55
CA GLN A 593 13.46 -6.84 -7.64
C GLN A 593 12.49 -8.01 -7.38
N GLY A 594 12.66 -8.69 -6.25
CA GLY A 594 11.89 -9.87 -5.88
C GLY A 594 12.72 -11.11 -5.60
N SER A 595 14.05 -11.04 -5.75
CA SER A 595 15.02 -12.02 -5.24
C SER A 595 15.22 -11.85 -3.73
N VAL A 596 15.83 -12.82 -3.08
CA VAL A 596 16.20 -12.77 -1.66
C VAL A 596 17.55 -12.05 -1.49
N LEU A 597 18.48 -12.29 -2.39
CA LEU A 597 19.81 -11.67 -2.36
C LEU A 597 19.80 -10.19 -2.75
N GLY A 598 18.92 -9.76 -3.65
CA GLY A 598 18.92 -8.40 -4.21
C GLY A 598 19.04 -7.28 -3.18
N PRO A 599 18.23 -7.26 -2.11
CA PRO A 599 18.32 -6.23 -1.07
C PRO A 599 19.65 -6.22 -0.31
N LEU A 600 20.22 -7.40 -0.05
CA LEU A 600 21.51 -7.53 0.65
C LEU A 600 22.65 -7.05 -0.24
N LEU A 601 22.65 -7.44 -1.52
CA LEU A 601 23.63 -6.99 -2.52
C LEU A 601 23.59 -5.47 -2.72
N PHE A 602 22.39 -4.88 -2.72
CA PHE A 602 22.22 -3.43 -2.76
C PHE A 602 22.85 -2.75 -1.53
N ASN A 603 22.62 -3.31 -0.32
CA ASN A 603 23.24 -2.77 0.90
C ASN A 603 24.76 -2.83 0.85
N VAL A 604 25.35 -3.90 0.30
CA VAL A 604 26.81 -3.97 0.07
C VAL A 604 27.25 -2.91 -0.91
N TYR A 605 26.47 -2.71 -1.99
CA TYR A 605 26.80 -1.72 -3.02
C TYR A 605 26.90 -0.30 -2.50
N VAL A 606 26.03 0.10 -1.57
CA VAL A 606 26.00 1.45 -0.98
C VAL A 606 26.71 1.55 0.36
N SER A 607 27.41 0.50 0.83
CA SER A 607 27.98 0.42 2.18
C SER A 607 29.08 1.44 2.47
N ASP A 608 29.81 1.87 1.46
CA ASP A 608 30.90 2.85 1.56
C ASP A 608 30.41 4.32 1.50
N LEU A 609 29.25 4.58 0.93
CA LEU A 609 28.71 5.93 0.80
C LEU A 609 28.60 6.69 2.14
N PRO A 610 28.13 6.10 3.25
CA PRO A 610 28.08 6.81 4.52
C PRO A 610 29.44 7.31 5.03
N SER A 611 30.54 6.65 4.71
CA SER A 611 31.88 7.10 5.12
C SER A 611 32.33 8.39 4.45
N LYS A 612 31.79 8.71 3.28
CA LYS A 612 32.10 9.95 2.54
C LYS A 612 31.34 11.17 3.07
N ILE A 613 30.31 10.98 3.89
CA ILE A 613 29.42 12.03 4.38
C ILE A 613 29.81 12.37 5.81
N THR A 614 30.02 13.65 6.08
CA THR A 614 30.41 14.15 7.41
C THR A 614 29.18 14.52 8.25
N SER A 615 28.15 15.11 7.62
CA SER A 615 26.90 15.50 8.28
C SER A 615 26.15 14.30 8.85
N CYS A 616 25.20 14.54 9.75
CA CYS A 616 24.29 13.51 10.22
C CYS A 616 23.54 12.89 9.04
N LYS A 617 23.39 11.57 9.08
CA LYS A 617 22.83 10.83 7.94
C LYS A 617 22.03 9.64 8.41
N SER A 618 21.09 9.20 7.56
CA SER A 618 20.33 7.97 7.80
C SER A 618 19.85 7.38 6.48
N PHE A 619 19.92 6.05 6.36
CA PHE A 619 19.60 5.32 5.14
C PHE A 619 18.52 4.28 5.40
N PHE A 620 17.65 4.10 4.42
CA PHE A 620 16.73 2.97 4.39
C PHE A 620 16.71 2.38 2.97
N ALA A 621 17.61 1.46 2.70
CA ALA A 621 17.92 0.98 1.35
C ALA A 621 18.36 2.13 0.44
N ASP A 622 17.55 2.45 -0.58
CA ASP A 622 17.77 3.56 -1.52
C ASP A 622 17.29 4.92 -0.99
N ASP A 623 16.42 4.95 0.04
CA ASP A 623 16.04 6.22 0.67
C ASP A 623 17.19 6.72 1.55
N CYS A 624 17.80 7.84 1.17
CA CYS A 624 18.91 8.49 1.86
C CYS A 624 18.50 9.88 2.34
N LYS A 625 18.92 10.24 3.54
CA LYS A 625 18.79 11.61 4.06
C LYS A 625 20.03 12.05 4.82
N ILE A 626 20.41 13.30 4.60
CA ILE A 626 21.47 13.97 5.34
C ILE A 626 20.91 15.21 6.02
N TYR A 627 21.41 15.57 7.21
CA TYR A 627 20.90 16.71 7.94
C TYR A 627 21.94 17.35 8.85
N ALA A 628 21.83 18.66 9.02
CA ALA A 628 22.67 19.42 9.94
C ALA A 628 22.00 20.77 10.30
N ASN A 629 22.62 21.51 11.22
CA ASN A 629 22.24 22.87 11.54
C ASN A 629 22.72 23.82 10.42
N PRO A 630 21.83 24.49 9.65
CA PRO A 630 22.22 25.32 8.52
C PRO A 630 22.97 26.61 8.89
N LEU A 631 22.89 27.04 10.13
CA LEU A 631 23.60 28.24 10.59
C LEU A 631 25.11 28.00 10.77
N ILE A 632 25.51 26.76 11.00
CA ILE A 632 26.89 26.37 11.29
C ILE A 632 27.46 25.52 10.16
N SER A 633 26.66 24.66 9.56
CA SER A 633 27.07 23.56 8.68
C SER A 633 26.51 23.65 7.26
N TYR A 634 26.11 24.85 6.79
CA TYR A 634 25.61 25.00 5.42
C TYR A 634 26.62 24.53 4.37
N ASN A 635 27.85 25.03 4.43
CA ASN A 635 28.92 24.64 3.50
C ASN A 635 29.21 23.13 3.57
N GLN A 636 29.12 22.54 4.77
CA GLN A 636 29.32 21.11 4.96
C GLN A 636 28.25 20.28 4.27
N LEU A 637 26.95 20.65 4.42
CA LEU A 637 25.87 19.95 3.71
C LEU A 637 26.03 20.03 2.20
N GLN A 638 26.43 21.20 1.64
CA GLN A 638 26.69 21.33 0.22
C GLN A 638 27.91 20.52 -0.21
N THR A 639 28.97 20.47 0.61
CA THR A 639 30.16 19.65 0.33
C THR A 639 29.80 18.17 0.33
N ASP A 640 29.01 17.72 1.30
CA ASP A 640 28.51 16.33 1.35
C ASP A 640 27.67 15.99 0.12
N LEU A 641 26.79 16.90 -0.34
CA LEU A 641 26.03 16.72 -1.59
C LEU A 641 26.94 16.58 -2.80
N ASN A 642 27.99 17.38 -2.89
CA ASN A 642 28.95 17.28 -3.98
C ASN A 642 29.71 15.94 -3.93
N LEU A 643 30.12 15.47 -2.73
CA LEU A 643 30.76 14.17 -2.55
C LEU A 643 29.81 13.01 -2.91
N ILE A 644 28.54 13.10 -2.52
CA ILE A 644 27.53 12.13 -2.92
C ILE A 644 27.36 12.11 -4.44
N THR A 645 27.36 13.28 -5.07
CA THR A 645 27.23 13.39 -6.53
C THR A 645 28.41 12.75 -7.25
N VAL A 646 29.64 13.03 -6.81
CA VAL A 646 30.85 12.38 -7.35
C VAL A 646 30.78 10.86 -7.16
N TRP A 647 30.41 10.41 -5.95
CA TRP A 647 30.22 8.98 -5.71
C TRP A 647 29.18 8.35 -6.65
N CYS A 648 28.05 9.06 -6.91
CA CYS A 648 27.00 8.59 -7.81
C CYS A 648 27.51 8.46 -9.25
N GLU A 649 28.38 9.35 -9.71
CA GLU A 649 29.00 9.31 -11.03
C GLU A 649 30.01 8.17 -11.11
N GLU A 650 30.89 8.05 -10.14
CA GLU A 650 31.89 6.98 -10.06
C GLU A 650 31.25 5.59 -9.98
N TRP A 651 30.20 5.45 -9.19
CA TRP A 651 29.51 4.19 -8.98
C TRP A 651 28.31 3.98 -9.91
N LEU A 652 28.08 4.86 -10.89
CA LEU A 652 27.02 4.77 -11.89
C LEU A 652 25.61 4.58 -11.32
N LEU A 653 25.34 5.21 -10.16
CA LEU A 653 24.05 5.18 -9.49
C LEU A 653 23.48 6.60 -9.35
N PRO A 654 22.89 7.15 -10.42
CA PRO A 654 22.50 8.57 -10.45
C PRO A 654 21.35 8.91 -9.51
N LEU A 655 21.36 10.12 -8.99
CA LEU A 655 20.26 10.72 -8.24
C LEU A 655 19.13 11.17 -9.17
N ASN A 656 17.92 11.18 -8.64
CA ASN A 656 16.75 11.78 -9.28
C ASN A 656 16.51 13.18 -8.69
N CYS A 657 17.20 14.17 -9.21
CA CYS A 657 17.18 15.53 -8.67
C CYS A 657 15.77 16.13 -8.54
N ASN A 658 14.85 15.78 -9.44
CA ASN A 658 13.46 16.26 -9.40
C ASN A 658 12.66 15.73 -8.19
N LYS A 659 13.13 14.67 -7.55
CA LYS A 659 12.50 14.08 -6.36
C LYS A 659 13.26 14.36 -5.08
N CYS A 660 14.50 14.84 -5.21
CA CYS A 660 15.27 15.31 -4.07
C CYS A 660 14.63 16.59 -3.51
N ALA A 661 14.55 16.70 -2.19
CA ALA A 661 13.89 17.83 -1.54
C ALA A 661 14.62 18.24 -0.26
N VAL A 662 14.46 19.49 0.13
CA VAL A 662 14.98 20.05 1.38
C VAL A 662 13.83 20.39 2.29
N LEU A 663 13.79 19.80 3.49
CA LEU A 663 12.86 20.16 4.55
C LEU A 663 13.57 21.04 5.58
N ASN A 664 13.10 22.27 5.72
CA ASN A 664 13.67 23.26 6.63
C ASN A 664 12.92 23.23 7.96
N ILE A 665 13.52 22.61 9.00
CA ILE A 665 12.93 22.47 10.34
C ILE A 665 13.32 23.67 11.22
N GLY A 666 12.33 24.27 11.89
CA GLY A 666 12.50 25.37 12.84
C GLY A 666 12.04 26.73 12.31
N LYS A 667 11.44 27.57 13.18
CA LYS A 667 10.88 28.87 12.80
C LYS A 667 11.93 29.87 12.24
N ASN A 668 13.14 29.82 12.78
CA ASN A 668 14.25 30.71 12.39
C ASN A 668 15.20 30.06 11.40
N ASN A 669 14.73 29.07 10.63
CA ASN A 669 15.54 28.44 9.61
C ASN A 669 15.78 29.44 8.45
N PRO A 670 17.03 29.64 8.00
CA PRO A 670 17.36 30.56 6.92
C PRO A 670 16.84 30.12 5.55
N ARG A 671 16.39 28.88 5.42
CA ARG A 671 15.88 28.28 4.17
C ARG A 671 16.90 28.36 3.05
N ASN A 672 18.11 27.90 3.30
CA ASN A 672 19.21 27.93 2.35
C ASN A 672 18.87 27.09 1.10
N TYR A 673 19.52 27.45 -0.01
CA TYR A 673 19.41 26.72 -1.27
C TYR A 673 20.57 25.75 -1.42
N TYR A 674 20.27 24.52 -1.79
CA TYR A 674 21.24 23.47 -2.05
C TYR A 674 21.16 23.01 -3.51
N TYR A 675 22.28 22.55 -4.05
CA TYR A 675 22.42 22.26 -5.47
C TYR A 675 23.01 20.86 -5.69
N ILE A 676 22.49 20.14 -6.69
CA ILE A 676 23.06 18.91 -7.23
C ILE A 676 23.24 19.13 -8.74
N ASN A 677 24.47 19.04 -9.25
CA ASN A 677 24.81 19.28 -10.67
C ASN A 677 24.20 20.61 -11.21
N ASN A 678 24.39 21.72 -10.49
CA ASN A 678 23.82 23.03 -10.77
C ASN A 678 22.26 23.11 -10.76
N MET A 679 21.58 22.03 -10.43
CA MET A 679 20.14 22.05 -10.24
C MET A 679 19.80 22.34 -8.78
N GLN A 680 19.02 23.40 -8.54
CA GLN A 680 18.57 23.77 -7.21
C GLN A 680 17.53 22.76 -6.70
N LEU A 681 17.71 22.28 -5.47
CA LEU A 681 16.76 21.41 -4.80
C LEU A 681 15.53 22.21 -4.33
N THR A 682 14.38 21.56 -4.38
CA THR A 682 13.11 22.17 -3.96
C THR A 682 13.01 22.20 -2.44
N ASN A 683 12.83 23.40 -1.86
CA ASN A 683 12.46 23.56 -0.46
C ASN A 683 11.00 23.20 -0.27
N VAL A 684 10.72 22.32 0.70
CA VAL A 684 9.36 21.85 1.02
C VAL A 684 9.04 22.08 2.49
N ASP A 685 7.79 22.39 2.80
CA ASP A 685 7.33 22.53 4.19
C ASP A 685 6.93 21.20 4.81
N THR A 686 6.66 20.20 3.98
CA THR A 686 6.29 18.83 4.39
C THR A 686 6.94 17.81 3.49
N HIS A 687 7.35 16.67 4.07
CA HIS A 687 7.88 15.53 3.33
C HIS A 687 7.34 14.21 3.87
N ASN A 688 7.07 13.25 2.99
CA ASN A 688 6.63 11.90 3.37
C ASN A 688 7.85 10.98 3.53
N ASP A 689 8.34 10.86 4.75
CA ASP A 689 9.51 10.05 5.10
C ASP A 689 9.08 8.68 5.61
N LEU A 690 9.36 7.62 4.85
CA LEU A 690 9.03 6.22 5.15
C LEU A 690 7.56 6.00 5.62
N GLY A 691 6.65 6.75 5.02
CA GLY A 691 5.21 6.67 5.31
C GLY A 691 4.73 7.52 6.48
N VAL A 692 5.58 8.36 7.04
CA VAL A 692 5.23 9.37 8.06
C VAL A 692 5.42 10.77 7.47
N ILE A 693 4.40 11.61 7.53
CA ILE A 693 4.50 13.01 7.07
C ILE A 693 5.20 13.82 8.14
N ILE A 694 6.35 14.36 7.80
CA ILE A 694 7.18 15.26 8.62
C ILE A 694 7.00 16.67 8.08
N ASN A 695 6.77 17.64 8.94
CA ASN A 695 6.70 19.04 8.57
C ASN A 695 7.77 19.89 9.27
N SER A 696 7.93 21.12 8.81
CA SER A 696 8.94 22.09 9.29
C SER A 696 8.83 22.43 10.78
N THR A 697 7.70 22.15 11.43
CA THR A 697 7.46 22.41 12.85
C THR A 697 7.49 21.16 13.71
N LEU A 698 7.65 19.97 13.12
CA LEU A 698 7.49 18.65 13.73
C LEU A 698 6.12 18.48 14.43
N SER A 699 5.08 19.09 13.87
CA SER A 699 3.68 18.86 14.25
C SER A 699 3.12 17.67 13.51
N TRP A 700 2.29 16.87 14.18
CA TRP A 700 1.77 15.62 13.63
C TRP A 700 0.37 15.72 13.04
N SER A 701 -0.27 16.89 13.07
CA SER A 701 -1.67 17.08 12.64
C SER A 701 -1.94 16.67 11.20
N GLU A 702 -1.03 16.98 10.28
CA GLU A 702 -1.13 16.60 8.85
C GLU A 702 -1.01 15.09 8.68
N HIS A 703 -0.04 14.47 9.36
CA HIS A 703 0.12 13.03 9.36
C HIS A 703 -1.13 12.32 9.89
N ILE A 704 -1.64 12.77 11.04
CA ILE A 704 -2.84 12.21 11.67
C ILE A 704 -4.05 12.34 10.75
N THR A 705 -4.21 13.49 10.11
CA THR A 705 -5.28 13.70 9.13
C THR A 705 -5.18 12.74 7.95
N SER A 706 -3.98 12.55 7.41
CA SER A 706 -3.73 11.65 6.27
C SER A 706 -4.02 10.18 6.63
N ILE A 707 -3.55 9.70 7.78
CA ILE A 707 -3.80 8.30 8.21
C ILE A 707 -5.27 8.07 8.54
N CYS A 708 -5.97 9.07 9.13
CA CYS A 708 -7.40 9.00 9.38
C CYS A 708 -8.19 8.94 8.07
N LYS A 709 -7.84 9.76 7.06
CA LYS A 709 -8.46 9.72 5.72
C LYS A 709 -8.32 8.32 5.11
N ARG A 710 -7.12 7.75 5.13
CA ARG A 710 -6.86 6.40 4.61
C ARG A 710 -7.64 5.31 5.37
N ALA A 711 -7.65 5.38 6.70
CA ALA A 711 -8.37 4.43 7.54
C ALA A 711 -9.89 4.51 7.33
N ASN A 712 -10.45 5.73 7.17
CA ASN A 712 -11.85 5.94 6.83
C ASN A 712 -12.22 5.33 5.47
N THR A 713 -11.39 5.50 4.46
CA THR A 713 -11.62 4.89 3.14
C THR A 713 -11.76 3.37 3.25
N ILE A 714 -10.84 2.72 3.99
CA ILE A 714 -10.89 1.26 4.19
C ILE A 714 -12.12 0.87 5.01
N LEU A 715 -12.42 1.60 6.07
CA LEU A 715 -13.58 1.35 6.92
C LEU A 715 -14.88 1.44 6.13
N TYR A 716 -14.98 2.43 5.24
CA TYR A 716 -16.11 2.58 4.33
C TYR A 716 -16.24 1.36 3.39
N LEU A 717 -15.13 0.93 2.76
CA LEU A 717 -15.13 -0.26 1.90
C LEU A 717 -15.61 -1.50 2.66
N LEU A 718 -15.16 -1.68 3.90
CA LEU A 718 -15.59 -2.78 4.76
C LEU A 718 -17.09 -2.67 5.08
N LYS A 719 -17.57 -1.50 5.47
CA LYS A 719 -19.00 -1.26 5.75
C LYS A 719 -19.89 -1.57 4.54
N LYS A 720 -19.50 -1.12 3.34
CA LYS A 720 -20.27 -1.35 2.12
C LYS A 720 -20.28 -2.83 1.69
N THR A 721 -19.17 -3.52 1.89
CA THR A 721 -18.99 -4.91 1.43
C THR A 721 -19.57 -5.90 2.42
N PHE A 722 -19.37 -5.70 3.71
CA PHE A 722 -19.74 -6.61 4.82
C PHE A 722 -20.94 -6.08 5.60
N SER A 723 -22.07 -5.93 4.93
CA SER A 723 -23.28 -5.33 5.53
C SER A 723 -24.06 -6.27 6.47
N SER A 724 -23.79 -7.57 6.42
CA SER A 724 -24.58 -8.60 7.10
C SER A 724 -23.75 -9.49 8.04
N VAL A 725 -22.54 -9.07 8.41
CA VAL A 725 -21.66 -9.82 9.31
C VAL A 725 -21.97 -9.55 10.78
N SER A 726 -21.59 -10.51 11.63
CA SER A 726 -21.71 -10.36 13.08
C SER A 726 -20.83 -9.24 13.61
N TYR A 727 -21.17 -8.71 14.80
CA TYR A 727 -20.37 -7.68 15.49
C TYR A 727 -18.90 -8.10 15.64
N GLY A 728 -18.67 -9.29 16.17
CA GLY A 728 -17.31 -9.82 16.39
C GLY A 728 -16.51 -9.91 15.10
N THR A 729 -17.13 -10.34 14.00
CA THR A 729 -16.50 -10.41 12.69
C THR A 729 -16.14 -9.03 12.14
N PHE A 730 -17.03 -8.04 12.27
CA PHE A 730 -16.72 -6.67 11.84
C PHE A 730 -15.56 -6.07 12.64
N ILE A 731 -15.56 -6.28 13.96
CA ILE A 731 -14.47 -5.81 14.83
C ILE A 731 -13.14 -6.50 14.47
N LYS A 732 -13.16 -7.78 14.10
CA LYS A 732 -11.97 -8.47 13.59
C LYS A 732 -11.45 -7.82 12.29
N LEU A 733 -12.33 -7.48 11.36
CA LEU A 733 -11.97 -6.75 10.14
C LEU A 733 -11.38 -5.37 10.45
N TYR A 734 -11.99 -4.63 11.37
CA TYR A 734 -11.45 -3.35 11.86
C TYR A 734 -10.04 -3.52 12.44
N LYS A 735 -9.86 -4.46 13.38
CA LYS A 735 -8.56 -4.73 14.01
C LYS A 735 -7.48 -5.12 12.99
N THR A 736 -7.85 -5.83 11.93
CA THR A 736 -6.89 -6.37 10.95
C THR A 736 -6.57 -5.39 9.82
N TYR A 737 -7.56 -4.63 9.33
CA TYR A 737 -7.40 -3.86 8.09
C TYR A 737 -7.48 -2.35 8.25
N VAL A 738 -8.09 -1.83 9.31
CA VAL A 738 -8.22 -0.38 9.55
C VAL A 738 -7.22 0.10 10.58
N ARG A 739 -7.23 -0.50 11.77
CA ARG A 739 -6.41 -0.09 12.90
C ARG A 739 -4.91 -0.03 12.63
N PRO A 740 -4.27 -0.96 11.85
CA PRO A 740 -2.84 -0.87 11.56
C PRO A 740 -2.42 0.42 10.84
N HIS A 741 -3.31 1.04 10.07
CA HIS A 741 -3.03 2.33 9.43
C HIS A 741 -2.94 3.48 10.43
N LEU A 742 -3.66 3.40 11.55
CA LEU A 742 -3.64 4.39 12.63
C LEU A 742 -2.49 4.18 13.62
N GLU A 743 -1.90 2.98 13.63
CA GLU A 743 -0.86 2.58 14.58
C GLU A 743 0.55 2.55 13.96
N TYR A 744 0.65 2.63 12.63
CA TYR A 744 1.94 2.56 11.94
C TYR A 744 2.90 3.63 12.45
N ALA A 745 4.12 3.21 12.78
CA ALA A 745 5.18 4.04 13.34
C ALA A 745 4.76 4.85 14.60
N GLY A 746 3.81 4.36 15.39
CA GLY A 746 3.26 5.06 16.55
C GLY A 746 4.29 5.51 17.58
N ALA A 747 5.44 4.83 17.68
CA ALA A 747 6.52 5.25 18.56
C ALA A 747 7.22 6.54 18.10
N VAL A 748 7.14 6.86 16.79
CA VAL A 748 7.80 8.04 16.19
C VAL A 748 7.00 9.31 16.44
N TRP A 749 5.68 9.26 16.27
CA TRP A 749 4.78 10.42 16.34
C TRP A 749 3.78 10.28 17.50
N CYS A 750 3.35 11.41 18.03
CA CYS A 750 2.35 11.44 19.08
C CYS A 750 1.45 12.68 18.93
N PRO A 751 0.11 12.53 18.99
CA PRO A 751 -0.78 13.68 18.94
C PRO A 751 -0.63 14.52 20.22
N ASP A 752 -0.14 15.74 20.07
CA ASP A 752 -0.02 16.72 21.15
C ASP A 752 -1.31 17.53 21.34
N LEU A 753 -2.09 17.74 20.28
CA LEU A 753 -3.36 18.44 20.32
C LEU A 753 -4.52 17.51 20.71
N VAL A 754 -5.44 18.02 21.55
CA VAL A 754 -6.68 17.32 21.92
C VAL A 754 -7.53 17.00 20.69
N SER A 755 -7.60 17.93 19.72
CA SER A 755 -8.33 17.73 18.47
C SER A 755 -7.82 16.52 17.69
N ASP A 756 -6.51 16.30 17.63
CA ASP A 756 -5.90 15.19 16.92
C ASP A 756 -6.10 13.84 17.65
N ARG A 757 -6.04 13.86 18.99
CA ARG A 757 -6.43 12.68 19.79
C ARG A 757 -7.88 12.29 19.54
N ASN A 758 -8.76 13.28 19.52
CA ASN A 758 -10.17 13.08 19.24
C ASN A 758 -10.43 12.57 17.82
N LYS A 759 -9.68 13.01 16.79
CA LYS A 759 -9.79 12.47 15.44
C LYS A 759 -9.54 10.96 15.40
N LEU A 760 -8.49 10.50 16.07
CA LEU A 760 -8.14 9.08 16.13
C LEU A 760 -9.21 8.27 16.89
N GLU A 761 -9.62 8.75 18.07
CA GLU A 761 -10.63 8.09 18.89
C GLU A 761 -12.01 8.08 18.23
N ASN A 762 -12.42 9.18 17.58
CA ASN A 762 -13.70 9.27 16.88
C ASN A 762 -13.80 8.26 15.73
N LEU A 763 -12.67 7.94 15.07
CA LEU A 763 -12.66 6.88 14.05
C LEU A 763 -12.95 5.51 14.69
N GLN A 764 -12.38 5.20 15.85
CA GLN A 764 -12.68 3.97 16.58
C GLN A 764 -14.14 3.96 17.09
N ARG A 765 -14.62 5.09 17.61
CA ARG A 765 -16.03 5.28 17.99
C ARG A 765 -16.98 5.01 16.82
N TYR A 766 -16.65 5.53 15.65
CA TYR A 766 -17.41 5.29 14.42
C TYR A 766 -17.35 3.82 13.99
N ALA A 767 -16.16 3.22 13.94
CA ALA A 767 -15.98 1.83 13.54
C ALA A 767 -16.76 0.85 14.41
N THR A 768 -16.69 1.01 15.75
CA THR A 768 -17.41 0.15 16.69
C THR A 768 -18.93 0.33 16.63
N ARG A 769 -19.42 1.46 16.07
CA ARG A 769 -20.85 1.76 15.92
C ARG A 769 -21.48 1.12 14.68
N ILE A 770 -20.70 0.87 13.62
CA ILE A 770 -21.21 0.42 12.32
C ILE A 770 -22.07 -0.85 12.39
N PRO A 771 -21.72 -1.90 13.15
CA PRO A 771 -22.52 -3.12 13.21
C PRO A 771 -23.86 -2.96 13.93
N PHE A 772 -24.02 -1.88 14.73
CA PHE A 772 -25.27 -1.61 15.42
C PHE A 772 -26.19 -0.73 14.57
N GLY A 773 -27.44 -1.07 14.51
CA GLY A 773 -28.45 -0.27 13.81
C GLY A 773 -28.81 1.02 14.58
N ARG A 774 -30.14 1.23 14.86
CA ARG A 774 -30.64 2.43 15.56
C ARG A 774 -30.42 2.36 17.07
N VAL A 775 -30.58 1.20 17.69
CA VAL A 775 -30.31 0.97 19.12
C VAL A 775 -28.84 0.64 19.30
N ARG A 776 -28.14 1.41 20.08
CA ARG A 776 -26.66 1.33 20.20
C ARG A 776 -26.26 1.37 21.66
N PRO A 777 -25.38 0.43 22.09
CA PRO A 777 -24.70 0.53 23.37
C PRO A 777 -23.86 1.80 23.50
N SER A 778 -23.52 2.22 24.71
CA SER A 778 -22.54 3.29 24.98
C SER A 778 -21.18 2.98 24.33
N TYR A 779 -20.29 3.96 24.26
CA TYR A 779 -18.98 3.71 23.69
C TYR A 779 -18.15 2.75 24.54
N GLU A 780 -18.25 2.89 25.83
CA GLU A 780 -17.58 2.08 26.84
C GLU A 780 -18.02 0.61 26.74
N GLU A 781 -19.33 0.35 26.68
CA GLU A 781 -19.87 -1.00 26.46
C GLU A 781 -19.40 -1.60 25.14
N ARG A 782 -19.31 -0.81 24.06
CA ARG A 782 -18.79 -1.30 22.78
C ARG A 782 -17.30 -1.61 22.81
N LEU A 783 -16.50 -0.88 23.58
CA LEU A 783 -15.08 -1.21 23.78
C LEU A 783 -14.94 -2.54 24.53
N GLU A 784 -15.71 -2.75 25.57
CA GLU A 784 -15.73 -4.00 26.34
C GLU A 784 -16.15 -5.19 25.45
N MET A 785 -17.30 -5.08 24.76
CA MET A 785 -17.78 -6.10 23.82
C MET A 785 -16.77 -6.42 22.70
N ALA A 786 -16.00 -5.43 22.28
CA ALA A 786 -15.00 -5.56 21.24
C ALA A 786 -13.64 -6.06 21.76
N ASN A 787 -13.46 -6.13 23.04
CA ASN A 787 -12.14 -6.26 23.69
C ASN A 787 -11.14 -5.26 23.04
N LEU A 788 -11.47 -3.98 23.19
CA LEU A 788 -10.67 -2.83 22.72
C LEU A 788 -10.44 -1.89 23.89
N SER A 789 -9.23 -1.38 24.02
CA SER A 789 -8.89 -0.25 24.87
C SER A 789 -9.08 1.07 24.13
N LEU A 790 -9.07 2.18 24.85
CA LEU A 790 -8.97 3.50 24.25
C LEU A 790 -7.72 3.59 23.37
N PHE A 791 -7.79 4.39 22.32
CA PHE A 791 -6.68 4.50 21.38
C PHE A 791 -5.41 5.07 22.07
N SER A 792 -5.57 5.96 23.05
CA SER A 792 -4.48 6.49 23.87
C SER A 792 -3.77 5.43 24.70
N GLU A 793 -4.49 4.54 25.37
CA GLU A 793 -3.94 3.44 26.16
C GLU A 793 -3.18 2.46 25.29
N ARG A 794 -3.76 2.12 24.15
CA ARG A 794 -3.12 1.24 23.18
C ARG A 794 -1.83 1.82 22.60
N ARG A 795 -1.77 3.13 22.36
CA ARG A 795 -0.54 3.83 21.95
C ARG A 795 0.52 3.76 23.04
N LEU A 796 0.13 4.06 24.30
CA LEU A 796 1.04 3.96 25.44
C LEU A 796 1.62 2.55 25.57
N ARG A 797 0.78 1.51 25.43
CA ARG A 797 1.27 0.12 25.38
C ARG A 797 2.31 -0.11 24.29
N GLY A 798 2.08 0.42 23.09
CA GLY A 798 3.01 0.34 21.96
C GLY A 798 4.33 1.06 22.24
N ASP A 799 4.27 2.21 22.87
CA ASP A 799 5.42 3.01 23.29
C ASP A 799 6.26 2.28 24.35
N LEU A 800 5.63 1.67 25.35
CA LEU A 800 6.31 0.88 26.38
C LEU A 800 7.00 -0.37 25.79
N ILE A 801 6.36 -1.06 24.83
CA ILE A 801 6.97 -2.17 24.10
C ILE A 801 8.20 -1.68 23.30
N SER A 802 8.12 -0.51 22.68
CA SER A 802 9.25 0.09 21.95
C SER A 802 10.39 0.47 22.90
N THR A 803 10.07 1.04 24.05
CA THR A 803 11.03 1.35 25.12
C THR A 803 11.72 0.09 25.62
N TYR A 804 10.97 -0.98 25.91
CA TYR A 804 11.51 -2.27 26.32
C TYR A 804 12.51 -2.82 25.27
N ARG A 805 12.15 -2.78 23.98
CA ARG A 805 13.02 -3.22 22.88
C ARG A 805 14.33 -2.44 22.81
N ILE A 806 14.26 -1.12 23.00
CA ILE A 806 15.44 -0.25 22.90
C ILE A 806 16.38 -0.50 24.09
N LEU A 807 15.84 -0.52 25.31
CA LEU A 807 16.62 -0.69 26.52
C LEU A 807 17.27 -2.08 26.64
N ASN A 808 16.65 -3.11 26.10
CA ASN A 808 17.20 -4.47 26.06
C ASN A 808 18.02 -4.76 24.80
N ASN A 809 18.38 -3.75 24.01
CA ASN A 809 19.14 -3.86 22.75
C ASN A 809 18.60 -4.92 21.77
N LEU A 810 17.27 -5.14 21.79
CA LEU A 810 16.61 -6.08 20.89
C LEU A 810 16.44 -5.51 19.47
N ASN A 811 16.80 -4.26 19.28
CA ASN A 811 16.97 -3.61 17.99
C ASN A 811 18.47 -3.55 17.71
N SER A 812 18.94 -4.08 16.58
CA SER A 812 20.35 -3.96 16.18
C SER A 812 20.75 -2.52 15.76
N ALA A 813 19.83 -1.58 15.86
CA ALA A 813 20.07 -0.15 15.72
C ALA A 813 20.52 0.43 17.07
N ASN A 814 21.60 1.23 17.07
CA ASN A 814 22.07 1.90 18.28
C ASN A 814 21.11 3.05 18.64
N LEU A 815 20.03 2.73 19.33
CA LEU A 815 19.02 3.68 19.82
C LEU A 815 19.15 3.95 21.33
N SER A 816 20.21 3.47 21.98
CA SER A 816 20.46 3.66 23.42
C SER A 816 20.49 5.14 23.81
N SER A 817 20.96 6.01 22.90
CA SER A 817 20.99 7.47 23.11
C SER A 817 19.63 8.15 23.21
N ILE A 818 18.53 7.44 22.91
CA ILE A 818 17.16 7.97 23.07
C ILE A 818 16.78 8.08 24.55
N PHE A 819 17.31 7.21 25.39
CA PHE A 819 17.00 7.15 26.81
C PHE A 819 18.25 7.32 27.66
N SER A 820 18.17 8.14 28.68
CA SER A 820 19.17 8.23 29.75
C SER A 820 18.70 7.41 30.95
N LEU A 821 19.49 6.42 31.34
CA LEU A 821 19.21 5.60 32.52
C LEU A 821 19.71 6.32 33.78
N ASN A 822 18.91 6.21 34.85
CA ASN A 822 19.36 6.65 36.17
C ASN A 822 20.34 5.60 36.75
N GLN A 823 21.55 6.05 37.10
CA GLN A 823 22.59 5.21 37.67
C GLN A 823 22.51 5.13 39.22
N ASP A 824 21.58 5.82 39.87
CA ASP A 824 21.43 5.80 41.30
C ASP A 824 20.74 4.51 41.79
N GLU A 825 21.51 3.59 42.31
CA GLU A 825 21.05 2.28 42.80
C GLU A 825 20.16 2.36 44.05
N ARG A 826 20.12 3.52 44.73
CA ARG A 826 19.26 3.74 45.90
C ARG A 826 17.80 3.96 45.56
N LEU A 827 17.43 4.15 44.28
CA LEU A 827 16.04 4.35 43.88
C LEU A 827 15.23 3.07 44.04
N ARG A 828 14.09 3.18 44.74
CA ARG A 828 13.15 2.06 44.86
C ARG A 828 12.55 1.68 43.50
N GLY A 829 12.41 0.39 43.23
CA GLY A 829 11.76 -0.19 42.08
C GLY A 829 12.72 -0.96 41.17
N HIS A 830 12.54 -0.86 39.84
CA HIS A 830 13.36 -1.60 38.88
C HIS A 830 14.64 -0.84 38.48
N PRO A 831 15.70 -1.56 38.03
CA PRO A 831 17.03 -0.96 37.75
C PRO A 831 17.08 -0.16 36.46
N PHE A 832 16.07 -0.25 35.58
CA PHE A 832 16.00 0.45 34.30
C PHE A 832 15.17 1.74 34.39
N LYS A 833 15.32 2.50 35.48
CA LYS A 833 14.68 3.80 35.66
C LYS A 833 15.24 4.80 34.66
N LEU A 834 14.35 5.51 33.95
CA LEU A 834 14.71 6.57 33.05
C LEU A 834 14.98 7.87 33.83
N LEU A 835 15.93 8.66 33.34
CA LEU A 835 16.10 10.06 33.77
C LEU A 835 15.12 10.94 33.00
N ARG A 836 14.56 11.93 33.70
CA ARG A 836 13.72 12.94 33.08
C ARG A 836 14.59 13.94 32.32
N GLU A 837 14.31 14.12 31.06
CA GLU A 837 14.91 15.20 30.27
C GLU A 837 14.18 16.52 30.55
N ASN A 838 14.95 17.62 30.59
CA ASN A 838 14.38 18.95 30.57
C ASN A 838 14.03 19.31 29.13
N PHE A 839 12.85 19.83 28.89
CA PHE A 839 12.38 20.20 27.55
C PHE A 839 11.72 21.57 27.57
N LYS A 840 11.80 22.28 26.43
CA LYS A 840 11.25 23.64 26.24
C LYS A 840 10.15 23.64 25.17
N THR A 841 10.15 22.64 24.30
CA THR A 841 9.24 22.54 23.15
C THR A 841 8.26 21.38 23.30
N ARG A 842 7.03 21.56 22.81
CA ARG A 842 6.02 20.49 22.79
C ARG A 842 6.48 19.28 21.97
N SER A 843 7.20 19.49 20.87
CA SER A 843 7.74 18.40 20.04
C SER A 843 8.67 17.49 20.84
N ARG A 844 9.49 18.05 21.76
CA ARG A 844 10.36 17.27 22.64
C ARG A 844 9.58 16.67 23.81
N GLU A 845 8.62 17.38 24.40
CA GLU A 845 7.73 16.85 25.44
C GLU A 845 7.02 15.57 25.01
N TYR A 846 6.46 15.57 23.80
CA TYR A 846 5.72 14.43 23.25
C TYR A 846 6.60 13.43 22.48
N PHE A 847 7.93 13.59 22.48
CA PHE A 847 8.85 12.59 21.97
C PHE A 847 8.87 11.34 22.88
N LEU A 848 9.24 10.18 22.33
CA LEU A 848 9.14 8.88 23.01
C LEU A 848 9.77 8.87 24.40
N SER A 849 11.00 9.42 24.56
CA SER A 849 11.73 9.40 25.83
C SER A 849 10.96 10.10 26.97
N ASN A 850 10.34 11.23 26.67
CA ASN A 850 9.63 12.04 27.68
C ASN A 850 8.24 11.54 27.98
N ARG A 851 7.48 11.18 26.92
CA ARG A 851 6.07 10.76 27.12
C ARG A 851 5.90 9.43 27.82
N VAL A 852 6.89 8.53 27.77
CA VAL A 852 6.84 7.24 28.49
C VAL A 852 7.40 7.30 29.89
N PHE A 853 8.16 8.36 30.25
CA PHE A 853 8.95 8.47 31.46
C PHE A 853 8.19 8.07 32.72
N HIS A 854 7.06 8.70 33.02
CA HIS A 854 6.28 8.46 34.22
C HIS A 854 5.76 7.02 34.29
N THR A 855 5.12 6.55 33.19
CA THR A 855 4.52 5.21 33.17
C THR A 855 5.61 4.14 33.24
N TRP A 856 6.70 4.30 32.47
CA TRP A 856 7.80 3.33 32.51
C TRP A 856 8.41 3.20 33.91
N ASN A 857 8.69 4.32 34.55
CA ASN A 857 9.29 4.31 35.88
C ASN A 857 8.35 3.79 36.98
N SER A 858 7.04 3.78 36.78
CA SER A 858 6.05 3.21 37.69
C SER A 858 5.83 1.71 37.54
N LEU A 859 6.35 1.10 36.43
CA LEU A 859 6.16 -0.34 36.22
C LEU A 859 6.81 -1.20 37.30
N PRO A 860 6.20 -2.34 37.68
CA PRO A 860 6.83 -3.34 38.54
C PRO A 860 8.11 -3.93 37.93
N ALA A 861 9.05 -4.30 38.80
CA ALA A 861 10.32 -4.86 38.37
C ALA A 861 10.16 -6.15 37.56
N GLU A 862 9.17 -6.97 37.85
CA GLU A 862 8.85 -8.21 37.16
C GLU A 862 8.49 -7.97 35.69
N VAL A 863 7.74 -6.89 35.40
CA VAL A 863 7.37 -6.52 34.04
C VAL A 863 8.59 -6.07 33.25
N VAL A 864 9.41 -5.19 33.82
CA VAL A 864 10.55 -4.59 33.13
C VAL A 864 11.68 -5.59 32.93
N LYS A 865 11.85 -6.55 33.84
CA LYS A 865 12.85 -7.64 33.76
C LYS A 865 12.39 -8.86 32.98
N ALA A 866 11.26 -8.78 32.28
CA ALA A 866 10.76 -9.88 31.46
C ALA A 866 11.85 -10.41 30.49
N THR A 867 11.88 -11.72 30.27
CA THR A 867 12.92 -12.38 29.46
C THR A 867 12.71 -12.27 27.95
N SER A 868 11.53 -11.86 27.53
CA SER A 868 11.19 -11.70 26.11
C SER A 868 10.14 -10.61 25.91
N ILE A 869 10.02 -10.14 24.66
CA ILE A 869 8.99 -9.17 24.29
C ILE A 869 7.57 -9.72 24.57
N ASN A 870 7.34 -11.01 24.37
CA ASN A 870 6.04 -11.61 24.63
C ASN A 870 5.76 -11.73 26.13
N ALA A 871 6.76 -12.07 26.92
CA ALA A 871 6.67 -12.05 28.38
C ALA A 871 6.36 -10.63 28.89
N PHE A 872 7.08 -9.61 28.39
CA PHE A 872 6.80 -8.21 28.74
C PHE A 872 5.35 -7.80 28.40
N LYS A 873 4.87 -8.14 27.21
CA LYS A 873 3.48 -7.85 26.80
C LYS A 873 2.46 -8.50 27.73
N ASN A 874 2.63 -9.78 28.01
CA ASN A 874 1.70 -10.53 28.84
C ASN A 874 1.69 -9.99 30.28
N SER A 875 2.87 -9.72 30.85
CA SER A 875 2.99 -9.16 32.21
C SER A 875 2.42 -7.73 32.29
N TYR A 876 2.59 -6.90 31.24
CA TYR A 876 1.99 -5.58 31.19
C TYR A 876 0.47 -5.66 31.04
N ASP A 877 -0.04 -6.53 30.16
CA ASP A 877 -1.47 -6.71 29.92
C ASP A 877 -2.19 -7.30 31.15
N SER A 878 -1.49 -7.99 32.04
CA SER A 878 -2.07 -8.50 33.31
C SER A 878 -2.15 -7.44 34.40
N LEU A 879 -1.49 -6.29 34.26
CA LEU A 879 -1.61 -5.16 35.20
C LEU A 879 -2.85 -4.29 34.91
N ASN A 880 -3.36 -4.33 33.68
CA ASN A 880 -4.48 -3.54 33.22
C ASN A 880 -5.65 -4.47 32.84
#